data_885dffcb60d0d1b1e919708f83ee7bb4
#
_entry.id   885dffcb60d0d1b1e919708f83ee7bb4
#
_cell.length_a   1.000
_cell.length_b   1.000
_cell.length_c   1.000
_cell.angle_alpha   90.00
_cell.angle_beta   90.00
_cell.angle_gamma   90.00
#
_symmetry.space_group_name_H-M   'P 1'
#
loop_
_entity.id
_entity.type
_entity.pdbx_description
1 polymer ?
#
loop_
_entity_poly.entity_id
_entity_poly.type
_entity_poly.pdbx_seq_one_letter_code
_entity_poly.pdbx_strand_id
1 'polypeptide(L)'
;MKNLLLYLLSFFIVLPLVAQKASPPNDNAFNTVNYRSIAPLRINGEQGVSAPFVGTIGKSVLVAGGCNFPTTPAAQGGKKQFYADIYELTNIDDDTQQWHKIAQLPQPLAYGVSVSVPHGMVCVGGTGDGQTSSARVYLLHTDRQSHLLVDELPSLPLALDNMAGAYGGGYIYVAGGLSNGKAVNAAFRMRYPHGKEWERLPDFPGAARVQPAAAVQNNATSSCFYLVGGFAPIDGDQPAVAHTDGYYYNAAARQWIKIADIVPHGRSEAMTLAGAYGISSGCAHIVFVGGVNKQRFERAVNMPLLLKKAEFTAKKYHTQAAIQALESLKAEQAAYLFHPEEWYQFNDELVIYHTITNTWVTESQSPLLARAGTGIVKCGNEWVVVNGETKPGIRSSAVTAIKMTMRPTFGWLNWTVLIAYLVGMVLLGYYFMRRGGDADDFFKGGGRIPWWAAGISIYATMLSAITYMAYPAKAYATDWTYYPMLVTILIVSFPVIKYYLPFFRRLNVTSAYEYLERRFNATTRLMASALFIIFMVARMALVLYLPSLALTAVTGIDLYICIVLMALVTIVYCTMGGVEAVVWGDVVQGFILVGGALFAVGYLIWGTEGGFEGFCQIVMDDNKLRLFNWSFDYRSATFWVIILGGMANNLISYTSDQTVIQRYLTTKDEAGARRSILLNGVMSVFVSIAFFAIGAGLYTFFKTHPAELDFTMAKADTIFPFFMMSQLPPGIAGLLIAAIFAATMSTISSNINSVATAFSVDFYKRFRPSATDKATLTVARRTCIVSGVLGMGIALLMATWDILSLLDFFQEILGLLSSGLGGLFLMGIFCPRIGGRAALIGFVCGVAAVFLTRYLTDTSFLLYGFIGMFSSIIVGLICSCFIRESKSLAGLCWRERI
;
A
#
# COMPACT_ATOMS: atom_id res chain seq x y z
N MET A 1 29.22 24.95 -15.98
CA MET A 1 28.15 24.80 -15.00
C MET A 1 27.03 25.84 -15.13
N LYS A 2 27.29 27.18 -15.14
CA LYS A 2 26.21 28.16 -15.39
C LYS A 2 25.40 27.89 -16.68
N ASN A 3 26.06 27.56 -17.77
CA ASN A 3 25.40 27.26 -19.03
C ASN A 3 24.64 25.92 -19.01
N LEU A 4 25.11 24.92 -18.27
CA LEU A 4 24.42 23.64 -18.13
C LEU A 4 23.13 23.80 -17.29
N LEU A 5 23.19 24.62 -16.23
CA LEU A 5 22.02 24.97 -15.42
C LEU A 5 20.97 25.79 -16.20
N LEU A 6 21.43 26.70 -17.07
CA LEU A 6 20.58 27.48 -17.98
C LEU A 6 19.93 26.57 -19.05
N TYR A 7 20.67 25.59 -19.58
CA TYR A 7 20.12 24.61 -20.54
C TYR A 7 19.11 23.68 -19.86
N LEU A 8 19.34 23.24 -18.61
CA LEU A 8 18.38 22.46 -17.85
C LEU A 8 17.12 23.28 -17.52
N LEU A 9 17.26 24.54 -17.11
CA LEU A 9 16.14 25.45 -16.87
C LEU A 9 15.36 25.76 -18.16
N SER A 10 16.04 26.00 -19.29
CA SER A 10 15.39 26.22 -20.58
C SER A 10 14.65 24.97 -21.07
N PHE A 11 15.19 23.79 -20.81
CA PHE A 11 14.53 22.51 -21.11
C PHE A 11 13.21 22.38 -20.31
N PHE A 12 13.18 22.73 -19.02
CA PHE A 12 11.97 22.75 -18.20
C PHE A 12 10.94 23.81 -18.62
N ILE A 13 11.36 24.91 -19.27
CA ILE A 13 10.47 25.97 -19.72
C ILE A 13 9.87 25.66 -21.11
N VAL A 14 10.62 24.98 -21.96
CA VAL A 14 10.18 24.66 -23.33
C VAL A 14 9.28 23.40 -23.39
N LEU A 15 9.44 22.47 -22.47
CA LEU A 15 8.65 21.24 -22.44
C LEU A 15 7.13 21.45 -22.27
N PRO A 16 6.63 22.36 -21.42
CA PRO A 16 5.19 22.61 -21.33
C PRO A 16 4.55 23.12 -22.63
N LEU A 17 5.30 23.85 -23.45
CA LEU A 17 4.84 24.36 -24.75
C LEU A 17 4.70 23.27 -25.82
N VAL A 18 5.45 22.17 -25.70
CA VAL A 18 5.37 21.02 -26.61
C VAL A 18 4.28 20.04 -26.14
N ALA A 19 4.02 19.95 -24.83
CA ALA A 19 2.98 19.11 -24.26
C ALA A 19 1.55 19.57 -24.62
N GLN A 20 1.35 20.85 -24.96
CA GLN A 20 0.06 21.41 -25.35
C GLN A 20 -0.55 20.87 -26.65
N LYS A 21 0.20 20.06 -27.41
CA LYS A 21 -0.24 19.46 -28.70
C LYS A 21 -0.36 17.93 -28.74
N ALA A 22 -0.08 17.26 -27.65
CA ALA A 22 -0.31 15.83 -27.58
C ALA A 22 -1.71 15.58 -27.00
N SER A 23 -2.67 15.26 -27.85
CA SER A 23 -3.91 14.62 -27.39
C SER A 23 -3.54 13.40 -26.54
N PRO A 24 -4.26 13.10 -25.45
CA PRO A 24 -3.98 11.87 -24.72
C PRO A 24 -4.08 10.70 -25.70
N PRO A 25 -3.18 9.72 -25.62
CA PRO A 25 -3.26 8.56 -26.51
C PRO A 25 -4.48 7.72 -26.14
N ASN A 26 -5.55 7.88 -26.93
CA ASN A 26 -6.83 7.24 -26.72
C ASN A 26 -6.85 5.72 -27.04
N ASP A 27 -5.67 5.09 -27.26
CA ASP A 27 -5.59 3.68 -27.70
C ASP A 27 -4.72 2.78 -26.79
N ASN A 28 -4.30 3.23 -25.61
CA ASN A 28 -3.58 2.38 -24.69
C ASN A 28 -4.43 2.12 -23.43
N ALA A 29 -5.40 1.23 -23.55
CA ALA A 29 -5.98 0.62 -22.37
C ALA A 29 -4.87 -0.11 -21.59
N PHE A 30 -4.42 0.48 -20.46
CA PHE A 30 -3.42 -0.12 -19.58
C PHE A 30 -3.93 -1.45 -19.04
N ASN A 31 -5.22 -1.54 -18.75
CA ASN A 31 -5.88 -2.75 -18.30
C ASN A 31 -6.44 -3.52 -19.50
N THR A 32 -5.99 -4.74 -19.72
CA THR A 32 -6.64 -5.67 -20.64
C THR A 32 -7.27 -6.79 -19.86
N VAL A 33 -8.57 -7.00 -20.09
CA VAL A 33 -9.34 -8.09 -19.51
C VAL A 33 -9.49 -9.20 -20.55
N ASN A 34 -8.97 -10.38 -20.24
CA ASN A 34 -9.09 -11.56 -21.10
C ASN A 34 -10.01 -12.58 -20.44
N TYR A 35 -10.96 -13.09 -21.19
CA TYR A 35 -11.89 -14.13 -20.76
C TYR A 35 -11.51 -15.44 -21.43
N ARG A 36 -11.38 -16.51 -20.65
CA ARG A 36 -11.10 -17.86 -21.13
C ARG A 36 -12.13 -18.82 -20.54
N SER A 37 -12.82 -19.57 -21.42
CA SER A 37 -13.66 -20.68 -20.98
C SER A 37 -12.76 -21.85 -20.58
N ILE A 38 -12.99 -22.40 -19.41
CA ILE A 38 -12.37 -23.62 -18.94
C ILE A 38 -13.38 -24.74 -18.85
N ALA A 39 -12.96 -25.96 -18.47
CA ALA A 39 -13.84 -27.12 -18.44
C ALA A 39 -15.17 -26.82 -17.74
N PRO A 40 -16.33 -27.04 -18.39
CA PRO A 40 -17.63 -26.76 -17.80
C PRO A 40 -17.93 -27.74 -16.67
N LEU A 41 -18.51 -27.25 -15.57
CA LEU A 41 -18.96 -28.08 -14.47
C LEU A 41 -20.45 -28.43 -14.63
N ARG A 42 -20.73 -29.67 -14.96
CA ARG A 42 -22.07 -30.23 -15.14
C ARG A 42 -22.45 -31.12 -13.97
N ILE A 43 -23.65 -30.92 -13.41
CA ILE A 43 -24.12 -31.69 -12.25
C ILE A 43 -25.51 -32.28 -12.55
N ASN A 44 -25.58 -33.61 -12.62
CA ASN A 44 -26.80 -34.35 -12.94
C ASN A 44 -27.51 -33.84 -14.22
N GLY A 45 -26.83 -33.97 -15.37
CA GLY A 45 -27.29 -33.56 -16.70
C GLY A 45 -26.40 -32.49 -17.33
N GLU A 46 -26.95 -31.64 -18.18
CA GLU A 46 -26.20 -30.62 -18.92
C GLU A 46 -26.06 -29.28 -18.16
N GLN A 47 -26.76 -29.13 -17.04
CA GLN A 47 -26.79 -27.89 -16.26
C GLN A 47 -25.68 -27.87 -15.19
N GLY A 48 -25.25 -26.67 -14.86
CA GLY A 48 -24.47 -26.41 -13.64
C GLY A 48 -25.35 -26.25 -12.41
N VAL A 49 -24.90 -25.53 -11.41
CA VAL A 49 -25.62 -25.21 -10.17
C VAL A 49 -25.66 -23.71 -9.91
N SER A 50 -26.64 -23.28 -9.12
CA SER A 50 -26.71 -21.93 -8.56
C SER A 50 -26.30 -21.96 -7.10
N ALA A 51 -25.68 -20.87 -6.67
CA ALA A 51 -25.23 -20.64 -5.30
C ALA A 51 -24.39 -21.77 -4.69
N PRO A 52 -23.39 -22.32 -5.42
CA PRO A 52 -22.45 -23.27 -4.86
C PRO A 52 -21.50 -22.60 -3.89
N PHE A 53 -20.84 -23.39 -3.06
CA PHE A 53 -19.66 -22.98 -2.34
C PHE A 53 -18.44 -23.13 -3.27
N VAL A 54 -17.68 -22.05 -3.48
CA VAL A 54 -16.50 -22.06 -4.37
C VAL A 54 -15.28 -21.55 -3.59
N GLY A 55 -14.17 -22.26 -3.71
CA GLY A 55 -12.92 -21.88 -3.06
C GLY A 55 -11.70 -22.54 -3.69
N THR A 56 -10.51 -22.27 -3.12
CA THR A 56 -9.26 -22.88 -3.59
C THR A 56 -8.52 -23.59 -2.46
N ILE A 57 -7.83 -24.67 -2.81
CA ILE A 57 -6.79 -25.30 -1.99
C ILE A 57 -5.54 -25.42 -2.86
N GLY A 58 -4.50 -24.65 -2.53
CA GLY A 58 -3.31 -24.56 -3.35
C GLY A 58 -3.64 -23.99 -4.75
N LYS A 59 -3.44 -24.81 -5.81
CA LYS A 59 -3.77 -24.45 -7.20
C LYS A 59 -5.09 -25.05 -7.69
N SER A 60 -5.75 -25.84 -6.87
CA SER A 60 -7.03 -26.48 -7.23
C SER A 60 -8.20 -25.56 -6.92
N VAL A 61 -9.19 -25.55 -7.80
CA VAL A 61 -10.50 -24.92 -7.57
C VAL A 61 -11.46 -25.99 -7.07
N LEU A 62 -12.14 -25.72 -5.96
CA LEU A 62 -13.15 -26.59 -5.36
C LEU A 62 -14.53 -25.98 -5.51
N VAL A 63 -15.51 -26.84 -5.83
CA VAL A 63 -16.93 -26.48 -5.89
C VAL A 63 -17.70 -27.49 -5.07
N ALA A 64 -18.47 -27.02 -4.08
CA ALA A 64 -19.24 -27.89 -3.21
C ALA A 64 -20.71 -27.47 -3.16
N GLY A 65 -21.61 -28.44 -3.14
CA GLY A 65 -23.04 -28.19 -3.02
C GLY A 65 -23.66 -27.47 -4.22
N GLY A 66 -24.56 -26.52 -3.92
CA GLY A 66 -25.35 -25.83 -4.93
C GLY A 66 -26.69 -26.51 -5.24
N CYS A 67 -27.49 -25.92 -6.13
CA CYS A 67 -28.80 -26.46 -6.51
C CYS A 67 -29.15 -26.19 -7.99
N ASN A 68 -29.94 -27.09 -8.59
CA ASN A 68 -30.48 -26.91 -9.95
C ASN A 68 -31.85 -27.57 -10.11
N PHE A 69 -32.32 -27.68 -11.34
CA PHE A 69 -33.59 -28.38 -11.74
C PHE A 69 -33.22 -29.51 -12.72
N PRO A 70 -32.84 -30.72 -12.22
CA PRO A 70 -32.17 -31.74 -13.05
C PRO A 70 -33.09 -32.43 -14.08
N THR A 71 -34.36 -32.56 -13.78
CA THR A 71 -35.31 -33.35 -14.62
C THR A 71 -36.22 -32.46 -15.45
N THR A 72 -36.83 -31.44 -14.85
CA THR A 72 -37.81 -30.56 -15.49
C THR A 72 -37.41 -29.11 -15.19
N PRO A 73 -37.40 -28.22 -16.21
CA PRO A 73 -37.13 -26.81 -15.99
C PRO A 73 -38.10 -26.15 -15.00
N ALA A 74 -37.67 -25.13 -14.26
CA ALA A 74 -38.52 -24.39 -13.33
C ALA A 74 -39.78 -23.82 -14.01
N ALA A 75 -39.67 -23.34 -15.26
CA ALA A 75 -40.78 -22.81 -16.04
C ALA A 75 -41.89 -23.86 -16.31
N GLN A 76 -41.56 -25.13 -16.22
CA GLN A 76 -42.51 -26.27 -16.42
C GLN A 76 -42.88 -26.94 -15.08
N GLY A 77 -42.64 -26.26 -13.93
CA GLY A 77 -42.98 -26.78 -12.60
C GLY A 77 -41.96 -27.75 -12.02
N GLY A 78 -40.73 -27.76 -12.54
CA GLY A 78 -39.64 -28.59 -12.02
C GLY A 78 -39.33 -28.33 -10.54
N LYS A 79 -38.93 -29.40 -9.82
CA LYS A 79 -38.53 -29.31 -8.42
C LYS A 79 -37.03 -29.04 -8.30
N LYS A 80 -36.66 -28.09 -7.44
CA LYS A 80 -35.29 -27.75 -7.13
C LYS A 80 -34.63 -28.88 -6.33
N GLN A 81 -33.45 -29.30 -6.71
CA GLN A 81 -32.62 -30.29 -6.03
C GLN A 81 -31.36 -29.64 -5.47
N PHE A 82 -31.02 -29.96 -4.22
CA PHE A 82 -29.81 -29.50 -3.52
C PHE A 82 -28.77 -30.64 -3.48
N TYR A 83 -27.49 -30.26 -3.56
CA TYR A 83 -26.41 -31.21 -3.65
C TYR A 83 -25.45 -31.11 -2.47
N ALA A 84 -24.75 -32.26 -2.19
CA ALA A 84 -23.66 -32.32 -1.22
C ALA A 84 -22.30 -32.58 -1.88
N ASP A 85 -22.29 -32.86 -3.18
CA ASP A 85 -21.10 -33.29 -3.89
C ASP A 85 -20.03 -32.21 -3.92
N ILE A 86 -18.74 -32.63 -3.78
CA ILE A 86 -17.57 -31.77 -3.89
C ILE A 86 -16.79 -32.15 -5.13
N TYR A 87 -16.56 -31.18 -6.01
CA TYR A 87 -15.81 -31.32 -7.25
C TYR A 87 -14.51 -30.53 -7.17
N GLU A 88 -13.46 -31.05 -7.79
CA GLU A 88 -12.14 -30.43 -7.89
C GLU A 88 -11.71 -30.31 -9.35
N LEU A 89 -11.11 -29.15 -9.67
CA LEU A 89 -10.31 -28.92 -10.87
C LEU A 89 -8.89 -28.58 -10.42
N THR A 90 -7.93 -29.48 -10.69
CA THR A 90 -6.60 -29.41 -10.11
C THR A 90 -5.70 -28.33 -10.73
N ASN A 91 -5.91 -28.00 -12.00
CA ASN A 91 -5.12 -26.98 -12.68
C ASN A 91 -5.97 -26.25 -13.73
N ILE A 92 -6.19 -24.95 -13.57
CA ILE A 92 -6.95 -24.14 -14.51
C ILE A 92 -6.20 -23.81 -15.80
N ASP A 93 -4.87 -23.97 -15.83
CA ASP A 93 -4.01 -23.67 -16.99
C ASP A 93 -3.95 -24.84 -17.99
N ASP A 94 -4.43 -26.00 -17.61
CA ASP A 94 -4.43 -27.21 -18.45
C ASP A 94 -5.84 -27.45 -19.02
N ASP A 95 -6.06 -27.12 -20.29
CA ASP A 95 -7.33 -27.24 -21.00
C ASP A 95 -7.81 -28.71 -21.16
N THR A 96 -6.97 -29.71 -20.86
CA THR A 96 -7.33 -31.14 -20.88
C THR A 96 -7.93 -31.63 -19.58
N GLN A 97 -7.82 -30.83 -18.48
CA GLN A 97 -8.37 -31.19 -17.17
C GLN A 97 -9.88 -31.16 -17.16
N GLN A 98 -10.45 -32.08 -16.37
CA GLN A 98 -11.88 -32.18 -16.13
C GLN A 98 -12.18 -32.11 -14.63
N TRP A 99 -13.42 -31.78 -14.31
CA TRP A 99 -13.90 -31.80 -12.95
C TRP A 99 -14.05 -33.23 -12.44
N HIS A 100 -13.46 -33.50 -11.28
CA HIS A 100 -13.55 -34.78 -10.59
C HIS A 100 -14.36 -34.63 -9.30
N LYS A 101 -15.35 -35.51 -9.11
CA LYS A 101 -16.03 -35.60 -7.81
C LYS A 101 -15.08 -36.29 -6.84
N ILE A 102 -14.72 -35.63 -5.74
CA ILE A 102 -13.69 -36.14 -4.80
C ILE A 102 -14.25 -36.44 -3.41
N ALA A 103 -15.37 -35.84 -2.99
CA ALA A 103 -15.95 -35.97 -1.66
C ALA A 103 -17.41 -35.50 -1.63
N GLN A 104 -17.98 -35.43 -0.43
CA GLN A 104 -19.31 -34.83 -0.17
C GLN A 104 -19.31 -34.04 1.13
N LEU A 105 -20.11 -32.97 1.16
CA LEU A 105 -20.50 -32.30 2.41
C LEU A 105 -21.35 -33.25 3.28
N PRO A 106 -21.38 -33.07 4.61
CA PRO A 106 -22.21 -33.90 5.49
C PRO A 106 -23.72 -33.79 5.20
N GLN A 107 -24.15 -32.74 4.52
CA GLN A 107 -25.55 -32.51 4.10
C GLN A 107 -25.59 -31.70 2.80
N PRO A 108 -26.66 -31.83 1.98
CA PRO A 108 -26.87 -30.94 0.83
C PRO A 108 -27.00 -29.48 1.29
N LEU A 109 -26.28 -28.55 0.65
CA LEU A 109 -26.32 -27.13 0.96
C LEU A 109 -26.14 -26.27 -0.29
N ALA A 110 -26.86 -25.15 -0.33
CA ALA A 110 -26.70 -24.05 -1.28
C ALA A 110 -26.98 -22.70 -0.59
N TYR A 111 -26.72 -21.57 -1.26
CA TYR A 111 -27.01 -20.22 -0.76
C TYR A 111 -26.30 -19.88 0.56
N GLY A 112 -25.18 -20.50 0.83
CA GLY A 112 -24.27 -20.15 1.92
C GLY A 112 -23.13 -19.25 1.46
N VAL A 113 -22.22 -18.96 2.38
CA VAL A 113 -20.97 -18.24 2.10
C VAL A 113 -19.81 -19.23 1.97
N SER A 114 -18.98 -19.05 0.97
CA SER A 114 -17.69 -19.75 0.86
C SER A 114 -16.53 -18.75 0.83
N VAL A 115 -15.46 -19.07 1.54
CA VAL A 115 -14.25 -18.27 1.57
C VAL A 115 -13.02 -19.16 1.48
N SER A 116 -12.05 -18.80 0.63
CA SER A 116 -10.73 -19.41 0.64
C SER A 116 -9.94 -18.84 1.81
N VAL A 117 -9.32 -19.73 2.58
CA VAL A 117 -8.50 -19.40 3.76
C VAL A 117 -7.12 -20.03 3.61
N PRO A 118 -6.09 -19.59 4.36
CA PRO A 118 -4.83 -20.30 4.41
C PRO A 118 -5.07 -21.79 4.75
N HIS A 119 -4.64 -22.67 3.87
CA HIS A 119 -4.75 -24.13 4.00
C HIS A 119 -6.15 -24.75 3.78
N GLY A 120 -7.12 -24.02 3.22
CA GLY A 120 -8.42 -24.60 2.94
C GLY A 120 -9.49 -23.67 2.41
N MET A 121 -10.71 -24.17 2.44
CA MET A 121 -11.94 -23.46 2.09
C MET A 121 -12.94 -23.61 3.24
N VAL A 122 -13.57 -22.52 3.67
CA VAL A 122 -14.63 -22.57 4.70
C VAL A 122 -15.98 -22.34 4.05
N CYS A 123 -16.94 -23.24 4.32
CA CYS A 123 -18.34 -23.14 3.91
C CYS A 123 -19.19 -22.79 5.13
N VAL A 124 -20.00 -21.75 5.06
CA VAL A 124 -20.77 -21.20 6.19
C VAL A 124 -22.23 -21.19 5.86
N GLY A 125 -23.08 -21.79 6.70
CA GLY A 125 -24.53 -21.71 6.62
C GLY A 125 -25.11 -22.27 5.33
N GLY A 126 -26.15 -21.62 4.81
CA GLY A 126 -26.89 -22.04 3.61
C GLY A 126 -28.17 -22.78 3.94
N THR A 127 -28.78 -23.40 2.96
CA THR A 127 -30.03 -24.18 3.11
C THR A 127 -29.96 -25.47 2.27
N GLY A 128 -30.61 -26.54 2.73
CA GLY A 128 -30.69 -27.82 2.03
C GLY A 128 -32.06 -28.08 1.41
N ASP A 129 -33.05 -27.26 1.71
CA ASP A 129 -34.45 -27.41 1.25
C ASP A 129 -35.03 -26.09 0.68
N GLY A 130 -34.28 -24.97 0.85
CA GLY A 130 -34.76 -23.64 0.46
C GLY A 130 -35.72 -22.98 1.44
N GLN A 131 -35.92 -23.56 2.64
CA GLN A 131 -36.84 -23.06 3.67
C GLN A 131 -36.12 -22.94 5.04
N THR A 132 -35.33 -23.92 5.39
CA THR A 132 -34.65 -24.04 6.67
C THR A 132 -33.21 -23.55 6.53
N SER A 133 -32.85 -22.50 7.27
CA SER A 133 -31.49 -21.99 7.28
C SER A 133 -30.56 -22.87 8.14
N SER A 134 -29.30 -23.02 7.75
CA SER A 134 -28.28 -23.78 8.48
C SER A 134 -27.37 -22.85 9.28
N ALA A 135 -26.96 -23.29 10.47
CA ALA A 135 -25.88 -22.64 11.26
C ALA A 135 -24.52 -23.34 11.12
N ARG A 136 -24.45 -24.45 10.38
CA ARG A 136 -23.26 -25.28 10.26
C ARG A 136 -22.14 -24.56 9.49
N VAL A 137 -20.91 -24.83 9.91
CA VAL A 137 -19.70 -24.29 9.31
C VAL A 137 -18.73 -25.44 9.07
N TYR A 138 -18.29 -25.61 7.83
CA TYR A 138 -17.39 -26.69 7.43
C TYR A 138 -16.07 -26.13 6.89
N LEU A 139 -14.95 -26.73 7.32
CA LEU A 139 -13.62 -26.49 6.77
C LEU A 139 -13.26 -27.66 5.86
N LEU A 140 -13.03 -27.37 4.60
CA LEU A 140 -12.46 -28.29 3.61
C LEU A 140 -10.97 -28.03 3.52
N HIS A 141 -10.16 -29.04 3.85
CA HIS A 141 -8.70 -28.94 3.79
C HIS A 141 -8.07 -30.28 3.39
N THR A 142 -6.80 -30.31 3.08
CA THR A 142 -6.09 -31.54 2.72
C THR A 142 -5.19 -32.01 3.86
N ASP A 143 -5.12 -33.33 4.02
CA ASP A 143 -4.13 -33.95 4.89
C ASP A 143 -2.72 -33.98 4.25
N ARG A 144 -1.74 -34.53 4.94
CA ARG A 144 -0.36 -34.68 4.43
C ARG A 144 -0.24 -35.57 3.19
N GLN A 145 -1.25 -36.39 2.89
CA GLN A 145 -1.33 -37.32 1.75
C GLN A 145 -2.20 -36.73 0.61
N SER A 146 -2.60 -35.46 0.74
CA SER A 146 -3.47 -34.72 -0.21
C SER A 146 -4.90 -35.25 -0.32
N HIS A 147 -5.39 -36.01 0.67
CA HIS A 147 -6.80 -36.39 0.74
C HIS A 147 -7.62 -35.22 1.30
N LEU A 148 -8.77 -34.94 0.69
CA LEU A 148 -9.69 -33.92 1.18
C LEU A 148 -10.39 -34.41 2.46
N LEU A 149 -10.33 -33.56 3.50
CA LEU A 149 -11.02 -33.72 4.77
C LEU A 149 -12.08 -32.63 4.92
N VAL A 150 -13.16 -32.94 5.61
CA VAL A 150 -14.26 -32.01 5.92
C VAL A 150 -14.44 -31.99 7.43
N ASP A 151 -13.97 -30.93 8.06
CA ASP A 151 -14.07 -30.72 9.51
C ASP A 151 -15.17 -29.73 9.83
N GLU A 152 -15.81 -29.88 11.00
CA GLU A 152 -16.80 -28.93 11.48
C GLU A 152 -16.13 -27.87 12.36
N LEU A 153 -16.33 -26.60 12.02
CA LEU A 153 -15.93 -25.43 12.79
C LEU A 153 -17.09 -24.96 13.69
N PRO A 154 -16.82 -24.03 14.64
CA PRO A 154 -17.87 -23.46 15.48
C PRO A 154 -19.06 -22.94 14.65
N SER A 155 -20.27 -23.39 14.99
CA SER A 155 -21.49 -23.02 14.30
C SER A 155 -21.82 -21.51 14.48
N LEU A 156 -22.50 -20.92 13.48
CA LEU A 156 -23.03 -19.57 13.60
C LEU A 156 -24.00 -19.44 14.79
N PRO A 157 -23.98 -18.32 15.50
CA PRO A 157 -24.96 -18.04 16.57
C PRO A 157 -26.41 -17.93 16.07
N LEU A 158 -26.58 -17.65 14.78
CA LEU A 158 -27.87 -17.56 14.08
C LEU A 158 -27.79 -18.38 12.80
N ALA A 159 -28.76 -19.25 12.56
CA ALA A 159 -28.86 -19.97 11.30
C ALA A 159 -29.14 -19.01 10.15
N LEU A 160 -28.35 -19.03 9.10
CA LEU A 160 -28.41 -18.07 7.98
C LEU A 160 -28.27 -18.76 6.63
N ASP A 161 -28.99 -18.23 5.66
CA ASP A 161 -28.83 -18.50 4.23
C ASP A 161 -28.97 -17.19 3.42
N ASN A 162 -28.58 -17.20 2.14
CA ASN A 162 -28.60 -16.03 1.25
C ASN A 162 -27.88 -14.77 1.82
N MET A 163 -26.92 -15.00 2.71
CA MET A 163 -26.05 -13.98 3.26
C MET A 163 -24.81 -13.81 2.38
N ALA A 164 -24.01 -12.77 2.67
CA ALA A 164 -22.69 -12.58 2.08
C ALA A 164 -21.58 -12.65 3.12
N GLY A 165 -20.39 -12.98 2.68
CA GLY A 165 -19.22 -13.01 3.55
C GLY A 165 -17.90 -13.01 2.79
N ALA A 166 -16.82 -12.77 3.53
CA ALA A 166 -15.47 -12.75 2.99
C ALA A 166 -14.43 -13.04 4.09
N TYR A 167 -13.26 -13.45 3.67
CA TYR A 167 -12.09 -13.63 4.55
C TYR A 167 -11.06 -12.53 4.30
N GLY A 168 -10.52 -11.98 5.39
CA GLY A 168 -9.41 -11.04 5.33
C GLY A 168 -9.04 -10.50 6.70
N GLY A 169 -7.83 -9.97 6.85
CA GLY A 169 -7.34 -9.46 8.13
C GLY A 169 -7.31 -10.51 9.26
N GLY A 170 -7.27 -11.81 8.93
CA GLY A 170 -7.30 -12.91 9.90
C GLY A 170 -8.71 -13.22 10.45
N TYR A 171 -9.77 -12.74 9.80
CA TYR A 171 -11.16 -12.99 10.19
C TYR A 171 -12.01 -13.44 9.01
N ILE A 172 -12.96 -14.34 9.29
CA ILE A 172 -14.09 -14.67 8.42
C ILE A 172 -15.25 -13.78 8.86
N TYR A 173 -15.86 -13.07 7.92
CA TYR A 173 -17.02 -12.18 8.13
C TYR A 173 -18.23 -12.75 7.41
N VAL A 174 -19.41 -12.58 8.01
CA VAL A 174 -20.71 -12.93 7.44
C VAL A 174 -21.72 -11.85 7.82
N ALA A 175 -22.58 -11.43 6.86
CA ALA A 175 -23.61 -10.43 7.13
C ALA A 175 -24.86 -10.59 6.26
N GLY A 176 -26.01 -10.18 6.79
CA GLY A 176 -27.31 -10.19 6.11
C GLY A 176 -27.88 -11.58 5.91
N GLY A 177 -28.71 -11.74 4.88
CA GLY A 177 -29.37 -12.98 4.50
C GLY A 177 -30.73 -13.23 5.17
N LEU A 178 -31.13 -14.47 5.13
CA LEU A 178 -32.36 -14.96 5.74
C LEU A 178 -32.07 -15.84 6.94
N SER A 179 -32.87 -15.70 7.99
CA SER A 179 -32.97 -16.66 9.08
C SER A 179 -34.34 -17.30 9.04
N ASN A 180 -34.44 -18.54 8.55
CA ASN A 180 -35.69 -19.26 8.37
C ASN A 180 -36.79 -18.41 7.66
N GLY A 181 -36.41 -17.83 6.51
CA GLY A 181 -37.30 -17.03 5.67
C GLY A 181 -37.44 -15.55 6.06
N LYS A 182 -36.87 -15.10 7.20
CA LYS A 182 -36.91 -13.70 7.62
C LYS A 182 -35.58 -13.00 7.35
N ALA A 183 -35.61 -11.89 6.63
CA ALA A 183 -34.42 -11.09 6.37
C ALA A 183 -33.84 -10.46 7.64
N VAL A 184 -32.51 -10.42 7.78
CA VAL A 184 -31.80 -9.91 8.94
C VAL A 184 -30.73 -8.92 8.56
N ASN A 185 -30.37 -8.01 9.46
CA ASN A 185 -29.23 -7.09 9.36
C ASN A 185 -28.08 -7.46 10.29
N ALA A 186 -28.09 -8.68 10.81
CA ALA A 186 -27.04 -9.20 11.68
C ALA A 186 -25.72 -9.41 10.93
N ALA A 187 -24.62 -9.18 11.62
CA ALA A 187 -23.27 -9.45 11.13
C ALA A 187 -22.44 -10.16 12.19
N PHE A 188 -21.58 -11.05 11.75
CA PHE A 188 -20.72 -11.86 12.61
C PHE A 188 -19.32 -11.92 12.04
N ARG A 189 -18.31 -12.14 12.92
CA ARG A 189 -16.95 -12.51 12.50
C ARG A 189 -16.38 -13.59 13.40
N MET A 190 -15.48 -14.39 12.84
CA MET A 190 -14.71 -15.39 13.56
C MET A 190 -13.23 -15.24 13.21
N ARG A 191 -12.35 -15.27 14.19
CA ARG A 191 -10.92 -15.27 13.96
C ARG A 191 -10.49 -16.62 13.36
N TYR A 192 -9.73 -16.60 12.27
CA TYR A 192 -9.21 -17.82 11.65
C TYR A 192 -7.67 -17.79 11.62
N PRO A 193 -6.96 -18.90 11.95
CA PRO A 193 -7.47 -20.25 12.21
C PRO A 193 -7.85 -20.52 13.69
N HIS A 194 -7.61 -19.67 14.62
CA HIS A 194 -7.68 -19.94 16.09
C HIS A 194 -8.98 -19.54 16.78
N GLY A 195 -10.02 -19.16 16.01
CA GLY A 195 -11.31 -18.77 16.59
C GLY A 195 -12.07 -19.97 17.16
N LYS A 196 -12.59 -19.80 18.39
CA LYS A 196 -13.42 -20.82 19.07
C LYS A 196 -14.91 -20.45 19.07
N GLU A 197 -15.23 -19.23 18.71
CA GLU A 197 -16.59 -18.68 18.70
C GLU A 197 -16.73 -17.55 17.68
N TRP A 198 -17.96 -17.25 17.30
CA TRP A 198 -18.32 -16.12 16.46
C TRP A 198 -18.61 -14.91 17.34
N GLU A 199 -17.94 -13.79 17.04
CA GLU A 199 -18.25 -12.47 17.61
C GLU A 199 -19.40 -11.83 16.84
N ARG A 200 -20.47 -11.41 17.53
CA ARG A 200 -21.51 -10.59 16.93
C ARG A 200 -20.99 -9.15 16.76
N LEU A 201 -21.08 -8.63 15.56
CA LEU A 201 -20.80 -7.24 15.23
C LEU A 201 -22.07 -6.39 15.43
N PRO A 202 -21.93 -5.05 15.51
CA PRO A 202 -23.07 -4.17 15.37
C PRO A 202 -23.84 -4.48 14.07
N ASP A 203 -25.16 -4.43 14.13
CA ASP A 203 -26.00 -4.61 12.95
C ASP A 203 -25.69 -3.50 11.93
N PHE A 204 -25.63 -3.85 10.63
CA PHE A 204 -25.39 -2.84 9.62
C PHE A 204 -26.60 -1.90 9.49
N PRO A 205 -26.38 -0.60 9.16
CA PRO A 205 -27.47 0.37 9.04
C PRO A 205 -28.40 0.06 7.87
N GLY A 206 -29.63 0.53 7.93
CA GLY A 206 -30.63 0.39 6.89
C GLY A 206 -31.46 -0.88 6.99
N ALA A 207 -32.15 -1.24 5.90
CA ALA A 207 -33.02 -2.40 5.85
C ALA A 207 -32.21 -3.71 5.84
N ALA A 208 -32.80 -4.75 6.44
CA ALA A 208 -32.30 -6.12 6.28
C ALA A 208 -32.28 -6.52 4.82
N ARG A 209 -31.20 -7.20 4.38
CA ARG A 209 -30.99 -7.49 2.96
C ARG A 209 -30.55 -8.91 2.69
N VAL A 210 -31.06 -9.41 1.58
CA VAL A 210 -30.87 -10.78 1.06
C VAL A 210 -29.96 -10.71 -0.15
N GLN A 211 -29.07 -11.69 -0.33
CA GLN A 211 -28.12 -11.79 -1.45
C GLN A 211 -27.29 -10.49 -1.69
N PRO A 212 -26.78 -9.84 -0.64
CA PRO A 212 -25.79 -8.78 -0.86
C PRO A 212 -24.49 -9.37 -1.41
N ALA A 213 -23.63 -8.52 -1.95
CA ALA A 213 -22.26 -8.87 -2.29
C ALA A 213 -21.30 -8.40 -1.19
N ALA A 214 -20.20 -9.12 -0.96
CA ALA A 214 -19.23 -8.76 0.07
C ALA A 214 -17.80 -9.04 -0.36
N ALA A 215 -16.87 -8.28 0.21
CA ALA A 215 -15.43 -8.51 0.14
C ALA A 215 -14.71 -7.91 1.34
N VAL A 216 -13.49 -8.37 1.61
CA VAL A 216 -12.59 -7.68 2.55
C VAL A 216 -11.49 -6.99 1.75
N GLN A 217 -11.34 -5.68 1.93
CA GLN A 217 -10.31 -4.89 1.25
C GLN A 217 -9.80 -3.76 2.16
N ASN A 218 -8.59 -3.29 1.90
CA ASN A 218 -8.00 -2.17 2.65
C ASN A 218 -8.61 -0.83 2.23
N ASN A 219 -8.81 0.06 3.21
CA ASN A 219 -9.28 1.43 3.00
C ASN A 219 -8.19 2.49 3.25
N ALA A 220 -6.92 2.16 2.99
CA ALA A 220 -5.73 2.94 3.31
C ALA A 220 -5.28 2.92 4.79
N THR A 221 -6.15 2.62 5.74
CA THR A 221 -5.81 2.62 7.19
C THR A 221 -5.88 1.23 7.80
N SER A 222 -6.82 0.41 7.33
CA SER A 222 -7.08 -0.94 7.89
C SER A 222 -7.78 -1.83 6.88
N SER A 223 -7.76 -3.12 7.13
CA SER A 223 -8.58 -4.10 6.42
C SER A 223 -10.02 -3.99 6.90
N CYS A 224 -10.95 -3.77 5.97
CA CYS A 224 -12.36 -3.53 6.23
C CYS A 224 -13.23 -4.55 5.49
N PHE A 225 -14.33 -4.94 6.12
CA PHE A 225 -15.34 -5.79 5.52
C PHE A 225 -16.41 -4.92 4.84
N TYR A 226 -16.58 -5.08 3.52
CA TYR A 226 -17.54 -4.35 2.69
C TYR A 226 -18.76 -5.22 2.44
N LEU A 227 -19.96 -4.62 2.57
CA LEU A 227 -21.26 -5.22 2.30
C LEU A 227 -22.03 -4.29 1.37
N VAL A 228 -22.43 -4.79 0.18
CA VAL A 228 -22.91 -3.93 -0.92
C VAL A 228 -24.14 -4.53 -1.57
N GLY A 229 -25.11 -3.69 -1.93
CA GLY A 229 -26.29 -4.09 -2.69
C GLY A 229 -27.19 -5.09 -1.96
N GLY A 230 -27.68 -6.10 -2.68
CA GLY A 230 -28.70 -7.01 -2.19
C GLY A 230 -30.10 -6.44 -2.31
N PHE A 231 -31.11 -7.08 -1.72
CA PHE A 231 -32.48 -6.59 -1.74
C PHE A 231 -33.20 -6.85 -0.41
N ALA A 232 -34.15 -5.98 -0.05
CA ALA A 232 -35.12 -6.22 1.00
C ALA A 232 -36.32 -6.94 0.37
N PRO A 233 -36.77 -8.11 0.89
CA PRO A 233 -37.95 -8.78 0.42
C PRO A 233 -39.25 -8.03 0.79
N ILE A 234 -40.37 -8.45 0.22
CA ILE A 234 -41.70 -7.93 0.62
C ILE A 234 -41.89 -8.15 2.15
N ASP A 235 -42.30 -7.10 2.84
CA ASP A 235 -42.65 -7.17 4.28
C ASP A 235 -44.06 -6.54 4.45
N GLY A 236 -45.05 -7.38 4.66
CA GLY A 236 -46.46 -6.97 4.72
C GLY A 236 -46.90 -6.33 3.41
N ASP A 237 -47.27 -5.04 3.44
CA ASP A 237 -47.64 -4.23 2.28
C ASP A 237 -46.47 -3.39 1.71
N GLN A 238 -45.28 -3.46 2.30
CA GLN A 238 -44.09 -2.79 1.78
C GLN A 238 -43.50 -3.59 0.61
N PRO A 239 -43.21 -2.92 -0.52
CA PRO A 239 -42.62 -3.60 -1.67
C PRO A 239 -41.17 -4.01 -1.39
N ALA A 240 -40.75 -5.06 -2.10
CA ALA A 240 -39.31 -5.39 -2.18
C ALA A 240 -38.54 -4.28 -2.89
N VAL A 241 -37.35 -4.01 -2.38
CA VAL A 241 -36.44 -2.96 -2.89
C VAL A 241 -35.05 -3.55 -3.11
N ALA A 242 -34.53 -3.41 -4.32
CA ALA A 242 -33.13 -3.75 -4.61
C ALA A 242 -32.22 -2.57 -4.21
N HIS A 243 -31.31 -2.85 -3.30
CA HIS A 243 -30.42 -1.84 -2.74
C HIS A 243 -29.33 -1.42 -3.71
N THR A 244 -29.06 -0.12 -3.75
CA THR A 244 -27.99 0.50 -4.54
C THR A 244 -26.90 1.11 -3.66
N ASP A 245 -26.98 0.92 -2.35
CA ASP A 245 -26.05 1.41 -1.34
C ASP A 245 -25.11 0.32 -0.85
N GLY A 246 -24.12 0.71 -0.08
CA GLY A 246 -23.17 -0.19 0.58
C GLY A 246 -22.56 0.42 1.82
N TYR A 247 -21.94 -0.44 2.62
CA TYR A 247 -21.28 -0.07 3.86
C TYR A 247 -19.98 -0.86 4.03
N TYR A 248 -19.03 -0.29 4.75
CA TYR A 248 -17.93 -1.07 5.28
C TYR A 248 -17.88 -1.03 6.80
N TYR A 249 -17.47 -2.15 7.39
CA TYR A 249 -17.25 -2.27 8.83
C TYR A 249 -15.82 -1.87 9.18
N ASN A 250 -15.67 -0.83 10.00
CA ASN A 250 -14.40 -0.43 10.58
C ASN A 250 -14.20 -1.13 11.93
N ALA A 251 -13.27 -2.08 11.97
CA ALA A 251 -13.02 -2.89 13.17
C ALA A 251 -12.44 -2.08 14.33
N ALA A 252 -11.65 -1.03 14.06
CA ALA A 252 -11.07 -0.17 15.08
C ALA A 252 -12.12 0.72 15.76
N ALA A 253 -13.03 1.30 14.98
CA ALA A 253 -14.12 2.14 15.48
C ALA A 253 -15.36 1.31 15.87
N ARG A 254 -15.42 0.02 15.55
CA ARG A 254 -16.56 -0.89 15.74
C ARG A 254 -17.88 -0.34 15.19
N GLN A 255 -17.81 0.29 14.02
CA GLN A 255 -18.98 0.89 13.39
C GLN A 255 -19.01 0.66 11.88
N TRP A 256 -20.22 0.69 11.33
CA TRP A 256 -20.45 0.68 9.88
C TRP A 256 -20.42 2.10 9.32
N ILE A 257 -19.77 2.26 8.17
CA ILE A 257 -19.65 3.53 7.47
C ILE A 257 -20.22 3.35 6.06
N LYS A 258 -21.10 4.26 5.65
CA LYS A 258 -21.70 4.24 4.30
C LYS A 258 -20.63 4.57 3.26
N ILE A 259 -20.65 3.85 2.12
CA ILE A 259 -19.88 4.15 0.92
C ILE A 259 -20.75 4.86 -0.13
N ALA A 260 -20.13 5.34 -1.21
CA ALA A 260 -20.88 5.89 -2.34
C ALA A 260 -21.89 4.88 -2.88
N ASP A 261 -23.06 5.36 -3.27
CA ASP A 261 -24.06 4.53 -3.92
C ASP A 261 -23.50 3.97 -5.24
N ILE A 262 -24.00 2.79 -5.65
CA ILE A 262 -23.49 2.06 -6.82
C ILE A 262 -23.88 2.78 -8.11
N VAL A 263 -23.18 3.87 -8.39
CA VAL A 263 -23.30 4.67 -9.60
C VAL A 263 -21.96 4.66 -10.33
N PRO A 264 -21.74 3.75 -11.29
CA PRO A 264 -20.49 3.73 -12.04
C PRO A 264 -20.27 5.05 -12.78
N HIS A 265 -18.99 5.45 -12.83
CA HIS A 265 -18.59 6.68 -13.52
C HIS A 265 -19.12 6.73 -14.96
N GLY A 266 -19.68 7.87 -15.37
CA GLY A 266 -20.32 8.06 -16.67
C GLY A 266 -21.79 7.60 -16.74
N ARG A 267 -22.35 7.04 -15.66
CA ARG A 267 -23.78 6.67 -15.57
C ARG A 267 -24.54 7.62 -14.65
N SER A 268 -25.79 7.87 -14.95
CA SER A 268 -26.70 8.68 -14.13
C SER A 268 -27.58 7.83 -13.19
N GLU A 269 -27.77 6.56 -13.52
CA GLU A 269 -28.64 5.66 -12.75
C GLU A 269 -27.85 4.72 -11.85
N ALA A 270 -28.33 4.56 -10.63
CA ALA A 270 -27.78 3.60 -9.67
C ALA A 270 -28.20 2.17 -10.03
N MET A 271 -27.27 1.24 -9.96
CA MET A 271 -27.50 -0.20 -10.17
C MET A 271 -27.48 -0.97 -8.85
N THR A 272 -27.95 -2.22 -8.88
CA THR A 272 -27.86 -3.14 -7.76
C THR A 272 -26.84 -4.24 -8.02
N LEU A 273 -26.27 -4.78 -6.94
CA LEU A 273 -25.41 -5.97 -6.96
C LEU A 273 -26.10 -7.15 -6.25
N ALA A 274 -27.44 -7.20 -6.26
CA ALA A 274 -28.18 -8.35 -5.74
C ALA A 274 -27.86 -9.61 -6.57
N GLY A 275 -27.46 -10.68 -5.89
CA GLY A 275 -27.02 -11.93 -6.51
C GLY A 275 -25.66 -11.90 -7.20
N ALA A 276 -24.91 -10.79 -7.08
CA ALA A 276 -23.52 -10.69 -7.50
C ALA A 276 -22.56 -11.23 -6.44
N TYR A 277 -21.33 -11.50 -6.85
CA TYR A 277 -20.23 -11.88 -5.95
C TYR A 277 -19.08 -10.87 -6.04
N GLY A 278 -18.48 -10.55 -4.87
CA GLY A 278 -17.34 -9.63 -4.75
C GLY A 278 -16.03 -10.35 -4.47
N ILE A 279 -14.95 -9.85 -5.06
CA ILE A 279 -13.59 -10.32 -4.81
C ILE A 279 -12.63 -9.15 -4.73
N SER A 280 -11.69 -9.20 -3.80
CA SER A 280 -10.64 -8.18 -3.67
C SER A 280 -9.63 -8.26 -4.82
N SER A 281 -9.24 -7.11 -5.34
CA SER A 281 -8.22 -6.96 -6.37
C SER A 281 -7.21 -5.91 -5.96
N GLY A 282 -5.93 -6.20 -6.17
CA GLY A 282 -4.87 -5.28 -5.80
C GLY A 282 -4.92 -4.87 -4.33
N CYS A 283 -4.46 -3.65 -4.03
CA CYS A 283 -4.41 -3.13 -2.66
C CYS A 283 -5.67 -2.37 -2.22
N ALA A 284 -6.54 -1.93 -3.16
CA ALA A 284 -7.66 -1.04 -2.85
C ALA A 284 -8.88 -1.18 -3.77
N HIS A 285 -8.98 -2.23 -4.58
CA HIS A 285 -10.15 -2.47 -5.44
C HIS A 285 -10.95 -3.68 -4.99
N ILE A 286 -12.24 -3.63 -5.24
CA ILE A 286 -13.16 -4.76 -5.14
C ILE A 286 -13.85 -4.90 -6.50
N VAL A 287 -13.78 -6.09 -7.05
CA VAL A 287 -14.42 -6.44 -8.33
C VAL A 287 -15.66 -7.26 -8.05
N PHE A 288 -16.78 -6.87 -8.64
CA PHE A 288 -18.05 -7.56 -8.54
C PHE A 288 -18.42 -8.13 -9.90
N VAL A 289 -18.93 -9.36 -9.89
CA VAL A 289 -19.29 -10.10 -11.09
C VAL A 289 -20.74 -10.55 -11.00
N GLY A 290 -21.45 -10.39 -12.10
CA GLY A 290 -22.84 -10.81 -12.21
C GLY A 290 -23.82 -9.93 -11.44
N GLY A 291 -24.96 -10.50 -11.11
CA GLY A 291 -26.07 -9.82 -10.46
C GLY A 291 -27.24 -9.52 -11.40
N VAL A 292 -28.35 -9.05 -10.84
CA VAL A 292 -29.59 -8.86 -11.56
C VAL A 292 -29.78 -7.41 -12.01
N ASN A 293 -30.62 -7.20 -13.06
CA ASN A 293 -31.10 -5.88 -13.42
C ASN A 293 -32.10 -5.38 -12.38
N LYS A 294 -31.87 -4.21 -11.81
CA LYS A 294 -32.66 -3.64 -10.71
C LYS A 294 -34.16 -3.55 -11.05
N GLN A 295 -34.51 -2.92 -12.16
CA GLN A 295 -35.91 -2.65 -12.54
C GLN A 295 -36.69 -3.93 -12.82
N ARG A 296 -36.12 -4.86 -13.59
CA ARG A 296 -36.75 -6.14 -13.95
C ARG A 296 -36.88 -7.06 -12.73
N PHE A 297 -35.85 -7.08 -11.87
CA PHE A 297 -35.88 -7.85 -10.64
C PHE A 297 -36.96 -7.33 -9.67
N GLU A 298 -36.97 -6.02 -9.37
CA GLU A 298 -37.97 -5.41 -8.49
C GLU A 298 -39.39 -5.66 -9.00
N ARG A 299 -39.61 -5.54 -10.33
CA ARG A 299 -40.90 -5.80 -10.97
C ARG A 299 -41.36 -7.25 -10.73
N ALA A 300 -40.46 -8.21 -10.92
CA ALA A 300 -40.76 -9.63 -10.76
C ALA A 300 -41.05 -10.02 -9.30
N VAL A 301 -40.20 -9.56 -8.36
CA VAL A 301 -40.34 -9.88 -6.93
C VAL A 301 -41.59 -9.22 -6.34
N ASN A 302 -41.99 -8.04 -6.85
CA ASN A 302 -43.17 -7.32 -6.40
C ASN A 302 -44.47 -7.78 -7.09
N MET A 303 -44.44 -8.71 -8.07
CA MET A 303 -45.60 -9.17 -8.81
C MET A 303 -46.74 -9.69 -7.92
N PRO A 304 -46.49 -10.48 -6.83
CA PRO A 304 -47.53 -10.90 -5.90
C PRO A 304 -48.28 -9.73 -5.25
N LEU A 305 -47.55 -8.69 -4.85
CA LEU A 305 -48.13 -7.49 -4.24
C LEU A 305 -48.94 -6.67 -5.28
N LEU A 306 -48.43 -6.55 -6.51
CA LEU A 306 -49.12 -5.86 -7.62
C LEU A 306 -50.41 -6.56 -7.96
N LEU A 307 -50.41 -7.88 -8.05
CA LEU A 307 -51.61 -8.69 -8.34
C LEU A 307 -52.65 -8.55 -7.21
N LYS A 308 -52.21 -8.64 -5.91
CA LYS A 308 -53.09 -8.43 -4.76
C LYS A 308 -53.80 -7.06 -4.82
N LYS A 309 -53.05 -6.00 -5.14
CA LYS A 309 -53.59 -4.64 -5.30
C LYS A 309 -54.53 -4.53 -6.50
N ALA A 310 -54.18 -5.13 -7.65
CA ALA A 310 -55.01 -5.12 -8.83
C ALA A 310 -56.31 -5.93 -8.63
N GLU A 311 -56.24 -7.07 -7.94
CA GLU A 311 -57.43 -7.89 -7.61
C GLU A 311 -58.39 -7.13 -6.69
N PHE A 312 -57.86 -6.45 -5.69
CA PHE A 312 -58.67 -5.60 -4.79
C PHE A 312 -59.30 -4.47 -5.55
N THR A 313 -58.59 -3.80 -6.47
CA THR A 313 -59.11 -2.71 -7.31
C THR A 313 -60.20 -3.20 -8.26
N ALA A 314 -59.96 -4.34 -8.94
CA ALA A 314 -60.95 -4.94 -9.85
C ALA A 314 -62.22 -5.36 -9.10
N LYS A 315 -62.09 -5.93 -7.89
CA LYS A 315 -63.25 -6.31 -7.04
C LYS A 315 -64.02 -5.10 -6.50
N LYS A 316 -63.34 -3.99 -6.21
CA LYS A 316 -63.96 -2.80 -5.60
C LYS A 316 -64.66 -1.91 -6.60
N TYR A 317 -64.08 -1.72 -7.79
CA TYR A 317 -64.56 -0.72 -8.77
C TYR A 317 -65.27 -1.34 -9.95
N HIS A 318 -65.11 -2.62 -10.23
CA HIS A 318 -65.75 -3.35 -11.36
C HIS A 318 -65.58 -2.66 -12.73
N THR A 319 -64.57 -1.83 -12.92
CA THR A 319 -64.34 -1.13 -14.21
C THR A 319 -63.61 -2.02 -15.19
N GLN A 320 -63.95 -1.88 -16.51
CA GLN A 320 -63.25 -2.61 -17.55
C GLN A 320 -61.72 -2.42 -17.52
N ALA A 321 -61.27 -1.19 -17.24
CA ALA A 321 -59.84 -0.87 -17.12
C ALA A 321 -59.15 -1.61 -15.98
N ALA A 322 -59.82 -1.76 -14.80
CA ALA A 322 -59.25 -2.48 -13.65
C ALA A 322 -59.15 -3.99 -13.94
N ILE A 323 -60.14 -4.55 -14.63
CA ILE A 323 -60.13 -5.96 -15.06
C ILE A 323 -59.01 -6.22 -16.08
N GLN A 324 -58.89 -5.37 -17.13
CA GLN A 324 -57.80 -5.46 -18.11
C GLN A 324 -56.40 -5.32 -17.46
N ALA A 325 -56.23 -4.42 -16.50
CA ALA A 325 -54.99 -4.27 -15.78
C ALA A 325 -54.62 -5.54 -14.98
N LEU A 326 -55.60 -6.18 -14.34
CA LEU A 326 -55.38 -7.44 -13.63
C LEU A 326 -55.01 -8.58 -14.60
N GLU A 327 -55.72 -8.70 -15.73
CA GLU A 327 -55.41 -9.72 -16.76
C GLU A 327 -54.02 -9.52 -17.36
N SER A 328 -53.62 -8.26 -17.63
CA SER A 328 -52.27 -7.93 -18.10
C SER A 328 -51.19 -8.35 -17.12
N LEU A 329 -51.36 -8.09 -15.81
CA LEU A 329 -50.38 -8.51 -14.78
C LEU A 329 -50.32 -10.04 -14.64
N LYS A 330 -51.45 -10.76 -14.76
CA LYS A 330 -51.48 -12.23 -14.77
C LYS A 330 -50.76 -12.80 -16.01
N ALA A 331 -50.93 -12.19 -17.16
CA ALA A 331 -50.22 -12.58 -18.38
C ALA A 331 -48.72 -12.32 -18.27
N GLU A 332 -48.29 -11.16 -17.70
CA GLU A 332 -46.91 -10.85 -17.41
C GLU A 332 -46.29 -11.87 -16.48
N GLN A 333 -46.96 -12.23 -15.38
CA GLN A 333 -46.49 -13.25 -14.44
C GLN A 333 -46.31 -14.62 -15.11
N ALA A 334 -47.29 -15.04 -15.94
CA ALA A 334 -47.22 -16.31 -16.65
C ALA A 334 -46.07 -16.36 -17.68
N ALA A 335 -45.80 -15.24 -18.36
CA ALA A 335 -44.75 -15.14 -19.35
C ALA A 335 -43.33 -15.03 -18.72
N TYR A 336 -43.20 -14.64 -17.46
CA TYR A 336 -41.93 -14.24 -16.85
C TYR A 336 -40.79 -15.26 -17.02
N LEU A 337 -41.05 -16.55 -16.80
CA LEU A 337 -40.03 -17.60 -16.90
C LEU A 337 -39.72 -18.04 -18.35
N PHE A 338 -40.52 -17.61 -19.32
CA PHE A 338 -40.40 -18.03 -20.72
C PHE A 338 -39.61 -17.04 -21.59
N HIS A 339 -39.27 -15.86 -21.09
CA HIS A 339 -38.46 -14.92 -21.85
C HIS A 339 -37.05 -15.48 -22.16
N PRO A 340 -36.40 -15.04 -23.25
CA PRO A 340 -35.02 -15.39 -23.56
C PRO A 340 -34.05 -14.77 -22.50
N GLU A 341 -32.82 -15.27 -22.43
CA GLU A 341 -31.86 -14.85 -21.39
C GLU A 341 -31.53 -13.36 -21.44
N GLU A 342 -31.41 -12.79 -22.63
CA GLU A 342 -31.10 -11.37 -22.86
C GLU A 342 -32.19 -10.42 -22.30
N TRP A 343 -33.44 -10.93 -22.22
CA TRP A 343 -34.55 -10.13 -21.69
C TRP A 343 -34.33 -9.78 -20.19
N TYR A 344 -33.69 -10.64 -19.42
CA TYR A 344 -33.49 -10.40 -17.98
C TYR A 344 -32.39 -9.36 -17.70
N GLN A 345 -31.52 -9.07 -18.66
CA GLN A 345 -30.44 -8.08 -18.57
C GLN A 345 -29.61 -8.23 -17.28
N PHE A 346 -29.19 -9.46 -16.98
CA PHE A 346 -28.26 -9.67 -15.89
C PHE A 346 -26.97 -8.91 -16.20
N ASN A 347 -26.30 -8.43 -15.15
CA ASN A 347 -25.10 -7.63 -15.31
C ASN A 347 -24.00 -8.46 -16.01
N ASP A 348 -23.53 -7.96 -17.15
CA ASP A 348 -22.52 -8.55 -18.01
C ASP A 348 -21.19 -7.77 -18.03
N GLU A 349 -21.04 -6.83 -17.10
CA GLU A 349 -19.84 -6.02 -16.91
C GLU A 349 -19.15 -6.38 -15.59
N LEU A 350 -17.84 -6.13 -15.52
CA LEU A 350 -17.13 -6.06 -14.24
C LEU A 350 -17.45 -4.74 -13.57
N VAL A 351 -18.09 -4.78 -12.40
CA VAL A 351 -18.35 -3.59 -11.58
C VAL A 351 -17.24 -3.48 -10.55
N ILE A 352 -16.51 -2.38 -10.56
CA ILE A 352 -15.30 -2.21 -9.77
C ILE A 352 -15.49 -1.03 -8.83
N TYR A 353 -15.21 -1.25 -7.55
CA TYR A 353 -15.20 -0.22 -6.51
C TYR A 353 -13.79 0.05 -6.03
N HIS A 354 -13.41 1.32 -5.95
CA HIS A 354 -12.13 1.74 -5.39
C HIS A 354 -12.31 2.31 -3.98
N THR A 355 -11.69 1.66 -3.00
CA THR A 355 -11.93 1.94 -1.57
C THR A 355 -11.35 3.27 -1.07
N ILE A 356 -10.29 3.80 -1.71
CA ILE A 356 -9.63 5.04 -1.32
C ILE A 356 -10.38 6.26 -1.85
N THR A 357 -10.72 6.28 -3.15
CA THR A 357 -11.44 7.41 -3.76
C THR A 357 -12.96 7.33 -3.58
N ASN A 358 -13.47 6.19 -3.09
CA ASN A 358 -14.90 5.93 -2.92
C ASN A 358 -15.67 6.09 -4.24
N THR A 359 -15.17 5.51 -5.33
CA THR A 359 -15.72 5.63 -6.69
C THR A 359 -16.02 4.27 -7.28
N TRP A 360 -16.97 4.25 -8.21
CA TRP A 360 -17.40 3.07 -8.96
C TRP A 360 -17.09 3.23 -10.43
N VAL A 361 -16.66 2.14 -11.09
CA VAL A 361 -16.51 2.05 -12.54
C VAL A 361 -17.06 0.72 -13.05
N THR A 362 -17.39 0.66 -14.34
CA THR A 362 -17.59 -0.60 -15.05
C THR A 362 -16.46 -0.76 -16.07
N GLU A 363 -16.01 -2.00 -16.21
CA GLU A 363 -14.94 -2.36 -17.13
C GLU A 363 -15.33 -3.62 -17.88
N SER A 364 -15.00 -3.67 -19.18
CA SER A 364 -15.12 -4.86 -20.03
C SER A 364 -16.48 -5.57 -19.96
N GLN A 365 -17.19 -5.57 -21.04
CA GLN A 365 -18.49 -6.25 -21.19
C GLN A 365 -18.29 -7.65 -21.78
N SER A 366 -18.92 -8.68 -21.17
CA SER A 366 -18.89 -10.05 -21.68
C SER A 366 -20.18 -10.80 -21.31
N PRO A 367 -20.87 -11.41 -22.27
CA PRO A 367 -22.04 -12.26 -21.97
C PRO A 367 -21.72 -13.40 -20.98
N LEU A 368 -20.47 -13.79 -20.87
CA LEU A 368 -20.02 -14.80 -19.92
C LEU A 368 -20.15 -14.38 -18.45
N LEU A 369 -20.35 -13.10 -18.17
CA LEU A 369 -20.54 -12.53 -16.83
C LEU A 369 -22.01 -12.39 -16.45
N ALA A 370 -22.95 -12.43 -17.42
CA ALA A 370 -24.38 -12.23 -17.22
C ALA A 370 -25.02 -13.37 -16.43
N ARG A 371 -24.71 -13.47 -15.13
CA ARG A 371 -25.15 -14.54 -14.23
C ARG A 371 -25.46 -14.00 -12.83
N ALA A 372 -26.39 -14.64 -12.15
CA ALA A 372 -26.67 -14.41 -10.73
C ALA A 372 -26.44 -15.70 -9.92
N GLY A 373 -26.14 -15.58 -8.64
CA GLY A 373 -25.86 -16.73 -7.78
C GLY A 373 -24.68 -17.57 -8.27
N THR A 374 -23.68 -16.94 -8.88
CA THR A 374 -22.41 -17.56 -9.28
C THR A 374 -21.44 -17.63 -8.10
N GLY A 375 -20.37 -18.42 -8.18
CA GLY A 375 -19.23 -18.35 -7.27
C GLY A 375 -18.03 -17.73 -7.97
N ILE A 376 -17.23 -16.93 -7.29
CA ILE A 376 -15.94 -16.42 -7.80
C ILE A 376 -14.82 -16.70 -6.83
N VAL A 377 -13.67 -17.09 -7.36
CA VAL A 377 -12.47 -17.34 -6.56
C VAL A 377 -11.21 -16.90 -7.30
N LYS A 378 -10.20 -16.50 -6.55
CA LYS A 378 -8.87 -16.21 -7.09
C LYS A 378 -8.04 -17.49 -7.13
N CYS A 379 -7.57 -17.86 -8.30
CA CYS A 379 -6.65 -18.98 -8.52
C CYS A 379 -5.41 -18.48 -9.26
N GLY A 380 -4.28 -18.40 -8.59
CA GLY A 380 -3.07 -17.79 -9.15
C GLY A 380 -3.29 -16.29 -9.48
N ASN A 381 -3.10 -15.93 -10.76
CA ASN A 381 -3.29 -14.58 -11.27
C ASN A 381 -4.63 -14.39 -12.02
N GLU A 382 -5.53 -15.36 -11.95
CA GLU A 382 -6.83 -15.34 -12.61
C GLU A 382 -7.96 -15.42 -11.59
N TRP A 383 -9.12 -14.90 -11.94
CA TRP A 383 -10.37 -15.11 -11.20
C TRP A 383 -11.20 -16.14 -11.94
N VAL A 384 -11.71 -17.11 -11.24
CA VAL A 384 -12.53 -18.20 -11.79
C VAL A 384 -13.97 -18.00 -11.35
N VAL A 385 -14.84 -17.76 -12.33
CA VAL A 385 -16.29 -17.62 -12.16
C VAL A 385 -16.95 -18.96 -12.49
N VAL A 386 -17.67 -19.52 -11.54
CA VAL A 386 -18.22 -20.88 -11.63
C VAL A 386 -19.72 -20.85 -11.66
N ASN A 387 -20.32 -21.46 -12.68
CA ASN A 387 -21.75 -21.70 -12.81
C ASN A 387 -22.64 -20.44 -12.61
N GLY A 388 -23.80 -20.58 -11.96
CA GLY A 388 -24.77 -19.51 -11.72
C GLY A 388 -25.99 -19.58 -12.63
N GLU A 389 -26.94 -18.67 -12.43
CA GLU A 389 -28.18 -18.56 -13.26
C GLU A 389 -27.94 -17.56 -14.38
N THR A 390 -28.30 -17.91 -15.62
CA THR A 390 -28.40 -17.00 -16.77
C THR A 390 -29.79 -16.38 -16.89
N LYS A 391 -30.80 -17.07 -16.40
CA LYS A 391 -32.14 -16.55 -16.16
C LYS A 391 -32.80 -17.36 -15.03
N PRO A 392 -33.86 -16.86 -14.40
CA PRO A 392 -34.56 -17.58 -13.36
C PRO A 392 -34.90 -19.02 -13.76
N GLY A 393 -34.38 -20.00 -13.03
CA GLY A 393 -34.61 -21.41 -13.27
C GLY A 393 -33.64 -22.12 -14.23
N ILE A 394 -32.77 -21.42 -14.92
CA ILE A 394 -31.76 -22.02 -15.82
C ILE A 394 -30.34 -21.79 -15.23
N ARG A 395 -29.59 -22.87 -15.05
CA ARG A 395 -28.25 -22.87 -14.49
C ARG A 395 -27.21 -23.11 -15.57
N SER A 396 -26.26 -22.20 -15.67
CA SER A 396 -25.12 -22.35 -16.58
C SER A 396 -24.12 -23.37 -16.05
N SER A 397 -23.65 -24.28 -16.91
CA SER A 397 -22.50 -25.14 -16.60
C SER A 397 -21.16 -24.47 -16.88
N ALA A 398 -21.14 -23.27 -17.46
CA ALA A 398 -19.93 -22.60 -17.88
C ALA A 398 -19.07 -22.18 -16.68
N VAL A 399 -17.76 -22.33 -16.85
CA VAL A 399 -16.74 -21.85 -15.94
C VAL A 399 -15.80 -20.95 -16.72
N THR A 400 -15.57 -19.73 -16.22
CA THR A 400 -14.87 -18.68 -16.94
C THR A 400 -13.68 -18.20 -16.10
N ALA A 401 -12.49 -18.27 -16.67
CA ALA A 401 -11.31 -17.62 -16.09
C ALA A 401 -11.19 -16.19 -16.61
N ILE A 402 -10.97 -15.25 -15.73
CA ILE A 402 -10.80 -13.83 -16.01
C ILE A 402 -9.37 -13.44 -15.64
N LYS A 403 -8.62 -13.00 -16.62
CA LYS A 403 -7.24 -12.51 -16.41
C LYS A 403 -7.17 -11.03 -16.72
N MET A 404 -6.84 -10.25 -15.71
CA MET A 404 -6.47 -8.86 -15.91
C MET A 404 -4.95 -8.76 -16.05
N THR A 405 -4.50 -8.10 -17.11
CA THR A 405 -3.08 -7.84 -17.34
C THR A 405 -2.87 -6.38 -17.61
N MET A 406 -1.93 -5.79 -16.90
CA MET A 406 -1.37 -4.49 -17.23
C MET A 406 -0.27 -4.67 -18.27
N ARG A 407 -0.26 -3.86 -19.33
CA ARG A 407 0.81 -3.84 -20.33
C ARG A 407 1.69 -2.61 -20.15
N PRO A 408 2.70 -2.66 -19.29
CA PRO A 408 3.62 -1.56 -19.13
C PRO A 408 4.55 -1.49 -20.35
N THR A 409 4.60 -0.34 -21.01
CA THR A 409 5.59 -0.08 -22.05
C THR A 409 6.37 1.17 -21.70
N PHE A 410 7.65 1.03 -21.34
CA PHE A 410 8.46 2.19 -20.96
C PHE A 410 8.83 3.06 -22.18
N GLY A 411 8.84 2.49 -23.36
CA GLY A 411 9.14 3.18 -24.63
C GLY A 411 10.60 3.63 -24.78
N TRP A 412 11.07 3.73 -26.01
CA TRP A 412 12.48 4.02 -26.31
C TRP A 412 12.94 5.41 -25.86
N LEU A 413 12.05 6.42 -25.90
CA LEU A 413 12.38 7.79 -25.52
C LEU A 413 12.64 7.91 -24.01
N ASN A 414 11.81 7.25 -23.18
CA ASN A 414 12.01 7.21 -21.74
C ASN A 414 13.32 6.50 -21.37
N TRP A 415 13.65 5.40 -22.06
CA TRP A 415 14.94 4.71 -21.93
C TRP A 415 16.11 5.62 -22.28
N THR A 416 16.00 6.39 -23.37
CA THR A 416 17.06 7.32 -23.78
C THR A 416 17.33 8.38 -22.72
N VAL A 417 16.28 8.97 -22.14
CA VAL A 417 16.39 9.97 -21.06
C VAL A 417 17.02 9.35 -19.81
N LEU A 418 16.58 8.17 -19.41
CA LEU A 418 17.11 7.48 -18.24
C LEU A 418 18.58 7.11 -18.41
N ILE A 419 18.95 6.53 -19.55
CA ILE A 419 20.35 6.16 -19.85
C ILE A 419 21.23 7.41 -19.93
N ALA A 420 20.78 8.48 -20.57
CA ALA A 420 21.52 9.75 -20.63
C ALA A 420 21.79 10.31 -19.22
N TYR A 421 20.80 10.24 -18.32
CA TYR A 421 20.98 10.62 -16.92
C TYR A 421 22.03 9.74 -16.22
N LEU A 422 21.94 8.41 -16.33
CA LEU A 422 22.87 7.47 -15.67
C LEU A 422 24.31 7.66 -16.18
N VAL A 423 24.49 7.81 -17.49
CA VAL A 423 25.80 8.11 -18.12
C VAL A 423 26.34 9.45 -17.62
N GLY A 424 25.48 10.48 -17.55
CA GLY A 424 25.84 11.79 -17.02
C GLY A 424 26.39 11.71 -15.58
N MET A 425 25.80 10.87 -14.70
CA MET A 425 26.26 10.67 -13.34
C MET A 425 27.64 9.97 -13.28
N VAL A 426 27.88 8.97 -14.14
CA VAL A 426 29.18 8.30 -14.22
C VAL A 426 30.26 9.28 -14.72
N LEU A 427 29.94 10.10 -15.73
CA LEU A 427 30.86 11.13 -16.25
C LEU A 427 31.18 12.20 -15.19
N LEU A 428 30.21 12.59 -14.37
CA LEU A 428 30.41 13.48 -13.24
C LEU A 428 31.39 12.88 -12.22
N GLY A 429 31.21 11.60 -11.86
CA GLY A 429 32.13 10.85 -10.98
C GLY A 429 33.54 10.80 -11.56
N TYR A 430 33.68 10.53 -12.86
CA TYR A 430 34.95 10.51 -13.56
C TYR A 430 35.65 11.89 -13.57
N TYR A 431 34.88 12.97 -13.77
CA TYR A 431 35.40 14.34 -13.72
C TYR A 431 36.05 14.68 -12.37
N PHE A 432 35.37 14.35 -11.27
CA PHE A 432 35.90 14.59 -9.92
C PHE A 432 37.04 13.65 -9.53
N MET A 433 37.05 12.40 -10.03
CA MET A 433 38.15 11.49 -9.84
C MET A 433 39.48 12.06 -10.37
N ARG A 434 39.44 12.79 -11.50
CA ARG A 434 40.63 13.44 -12.09
C ARG A 434 41.10 14.67 -11.29
N ARG A 435 40.26 15.24 -10.42
CA ARG A 435 40.58 16.44 -9.64
C ARG A 435 41.03 16.16 -8.22
N GLY A 436 40.61 15.04 -7.62
CA GLY A 436 40.95 14.69 -6.24
C GLY A 436 42.27 13.92 -6.15
N GLY A 437 43.12 14.26 -5.15
CA GLY A 437 44.47 13.71 -5.01
C GLY A 437 44.72 12.91 -3.72
N ASP A 438 44.14 13.29 -2.60
CA ASP A 438 44.49 12.76 -1.27
C ASP A 438 43.28 12.33 -0.43
N ALA A 439 43.53 11.79 0.75
CA ALA A 439 42.49 11.26 1.63
C ALA A 439 41.59 12.38 2.18
N ASP A 440 42.10 13.58 2.43
CA ASP A 440 41.31 14.70 2.96
C ASP A 440 40.34 15.22 1.89
N ASP A 441 40.74 15.29 0.61
CA ASP A 441 39.85 15.58 -0.50
C ASP A 441 38.72 14.53 -0.61
N PHE A 442 39.04 13.24 -0.43
CA PHE A 442 38.05 12.16 -0.51
C PHE A 442 37.01 12.22 0.60
N PHE A 443 37.42 12.55 1.84
CA PHE A 443 36.53 12.54 3.01
C PHE A 443 35.88 13.89 3.32
N LYS A 444 36.54 15.03 3.05
CA LYS A 444 36.08 16.38 3.40
C LYS A 444 35.92 17.32 2.20
N GLY A 445 36.30 16.92 0.98
CA GLY A 445 36.27 17.77 -0.19
C GLY A 445 37.17 19.01 -0.10
N GLY A 446 38.25 18.93 0.69
CA GLY A 446 39.20 20.02 0.88
C GLY A 446 38.60 21.31 1.48
N GLY A 447 37.40 21.26 2.09
CA GLY A 447 36.75 22.45 2.63
C GLY A 447 36.29 23.49 1.59
N ARG A 448 36.18 23.11 0.32
CA ARG A 448 35.93 24.04 -0.82
C ARG A 448 34.47 24.12 -1.23
N ILE A 449 33.60 23.33 -0.61
CA ILE A 449 32.21 23.23 -1.04
C ILE A 449 31.41 24.47 -0.60
N PRO A 450 30.72 25.16 -1.53
CA PRO A 450 29.88 26.30 -1.20
C PRO A 450 28.72 25.89 -0.27
N TRP A 451 28.36 26.78 0.67
CA TRP A 451 27.32 26.50 1.67
C TRP A 451 25.96 26.10 1.06
N TRP A 452 25.59 26.68 -0.07
CA TRP A 452 24.33 26.37 -0.75
C TRP A 452 24.37 24.96 -1.37
N ALA A 453 25.52 24.55 -1.93
CA ALA A 453 25.66 23.19 -2.46
C ALA A 453 25.66 22.15 -1.33
N ALA A 454 26.33 22.43 -0.21
CA ALA A 454 26.25 21.58 0.97
C ALA A 454 24.82 21.49 1.53
N GLY A 455 24.07 22.60 1.56
CA GLY A 455 22.67 22.64 2.00
C GLY A 455 21.74 21.82 1.12
N ILE A 456 21.87 21.95 -0.20
CA ILE A 456 21.11 21.14 -1.18
C ILE A 456 21.50 19.67 -1.07
N SER A 457 22.79 19.36 -0.89
CA SER A 457 23.27 17.98 -0.71
C SER A 457 22.73 17.34 0.58
N ILE A 458 22.68 18.07 1.71
CA ILE A 458 22.04 17.58 2.94
C ILE A 458 20.58 17.26 2.64
N TYR A 459 19.86 18.19 1.99
CA TYR A 459 18.47 18.00 1.63
C TYR A 459 18.27 16.78 0.72
N ALA A 460 19.01 16.68 -0.39
CA ALA A 460 18.90 15.57 -1.35
C ALA A 460 19.28 14.21 -0.75
N THR A 461 20.20 14.19 0.24
CA THR A 461 20.58 12.99 0.99
C THR A 461 19.48 12.53 1.93
N MET A 462 18.79 13.48 2.59
CA MET A 462 17.68 13.20 3.49
C MET A 462 16.41 12.86 2.72
N LEU A 463 16.24 13.47 1.54
CA LEU A 463 15.16 13.20 0.60
C LEU A 463 15.48 11.93 -0.20
N SER A 464 15.09 10.80 0.31
CA SER A 464 15.26 9.52 -0.39
C SER A 464 14.13 9.28 -1.41
N ALA A 465 14.28 8.25 -2.25
CA ALA A 465 13.21 7.76 -3.11
C ALA A 465 11.94 7.39 -2.32
N ILE A 466 12.10 7.00 -1.06
CA ILE A 466 10.99 6.76 -0.13
C ILE A 466 10.16 8.04 0.05
N THR A 467 10.80 9.19 0.26
CA THR A 467 10.11 10.48 0.35
C THR A 467 9.40 10.82 -0.96
N TYR A 468 10.05 10.59 -2.10
CA TYR A 468 9.54 10.93 -3.42
C TYR A 468 8.32 10.09 -3.83
N MET A 469 8.24 8.84 -3.38
CA MET A 469 7.17 7.90 -3.73
C MET A 469 6.16 7.69 -2.60
N ALA A 470 6.66 7.41 -1.39
CA ALA A 470 5.79 6.98 -0.30
C ALA A 470 5.06 8.13 0.40
N TYR A 471 5.59 9.38 0.42
CA TYR A 471 4.80 10.52 0.93
C TYR A 471 3.64 10.88 0.01
N PRO A 472 3.80 10.99 -1.33
CA PRO A 472 2.64 11.10 -2.21
C PRO A 472 1.63 9.97 -2.05
N ALA A 473 2.08 8.71 -1.99
CA ALA A 473 1.20 7.56 -1.80
C ALA A 473 0.45 7.61 -0.46
N LYS A 474 1.13 8.01 0.62
CA LYS A 474 0.50 8.18 1.93
C LYS A 474 -0.54 9.30 1.93
N ALA A 475 -0.21 10.46 1.34
CA ALA A 475 -1.14 11.59 1.22
C ALA A 475 -2.32 11.25 0.29
N TYR A 476 -2.10 10.50 -0.79
CA TYR A 476 -3.15 9.96 -1.64
C TYR A 476 -4.10 9.06 -0.86
N ALA A 477 -3.54 8.09 -0.14
CA ALA A 477 -4.31 7.11 0.60
C ALA A 477 -5.03 7.72 1.82
N THR A 478 -4.37 8.62 2.57
CA THR A 478 -4.91 9.22 3.80
C THR A 478 -5.11 10.75 3.65
N ASP A 479 -4.23 11.54 4.27
CA ASP A 479 -4.27 13.00 4.32
C ASP A 479 -2.88 13.58 4.59
N TRP A 480 -2.79 14.86 4.98
CA TRP A 480 -1.55 15.57 5.27
C TRP A 480 -1.07 15.45 6.72
N THR A 481 -1.61 14.54 7.52
CA THR A 481 -1.25 14.39 8.94
C THR A 481 0.25 14.12 9.17
N TYR A 482 0.95 13.49 8.21
CA TYR A 482 2.39 13.24 8.29
C TYR A 482 3.26 14.46 7.94
N TYR A 483 2.72 15.51 7.30
CA TYR A 483 3.48 16.69 6.91
C TYR A 483 4.16 17.42 8.08
N PRO A 484 3.54 17.62 9.26
CA PRO A 484 4.17 18.28 10.41
C PRO A 484 5.47 17.61 10.87
N MET A 485 5.67 16.31 10.61
CA MET A 485 6.94 15.63 10.91
C MET A 485 8.11 16.25 10.15
N LEU A 486 7.92 16.67 8.90
CA LEU A 486 8.95 17.31 8.08
C LEU A 486 9.23 18.76 8.51
N VAL A 487 8.22 19.44 9.04
CA VAL A 487 8.40 20.78 9.64
C VAL A 487 9.32 20.74 10.87
N THR A 488 9.33 19.62 11.62
CA THR A 488 10.22 19.45 12.77
C THR A 488 11.71 19.51 12.39
N ILE A 489 12.07 19.26 11.12
CA ILE A 489 13.45 19.41 10.61
C ILE A 489 13.92 20.86 10.79
N LEU A 490 13.11 21.84 10.42
CA LEU A 490 13.43 23.25 10.59
C LEU A 490 13.52 23.62 12.07
N ILE A 491 12.61 23.12 12.91
CA ILE A 491 12.61 23.35 14.37
C ILE A 491 13.91 22.83 14.99
N VAL A 492 14.31 21.60 14.65
CA VAL A 492 15.54 20.95 15.15
C VAL A 492 16.80 21.63 14.63
N SER A 493 16.76 22.28 13.47
CA SER A 493 17.91 23.00 12.91
C SER A 493 18.44 24.07 13.86
N PHE A 494 17.58 24.77 14.62
CA PHE A 494 18.01 25.81 15.56
C PHE A 494 18.88 25.29 16.73
N PRO A 495 18.45 24.29 17.50
CA PRO A 495 19.32 23.71 18.54
C PRO A 495 20.58 23.08 17.96
N VAL A 496 20.52 22.46 16.77
CA VAL A 496 21.71 21.90 16.11
C VAL A 496 22.71 23.00 15.78
N ILE A 497 22.29 24.09 15.16
CA ILE A 497 23.13 25.25 14.83
C ILE A 497 23.71 25.90 16.09
N LYS A 498 22.97 25.99 17.18
CA LYS A 498 23.37 26.66 18.40
C LYS A 498 24.29 25.81 19.26
N TYR A 499 24.02 24.50 19.41
CA TYR A 499 24.66 23.66 20.41
C TYR A 499 25.63 22.63 19.82
N TYR A 500 25.28 22.01 18.66
CA TYR A 500 26.07 20.89 18.11
C TYR A 500 27.10 21.33 17.08
N LEU A 501 26.73 22.22 16.14
CA LEU A 501 27.64 22.65 15.08
C LEU A 501 28.92 23.31 15.58
N PRO A 502 28.90 24.31 16.51
CA PRO A 502 30.13 24.91 17.02
C PRO A 502 31.03 23.90 17.71
N PHE A 503 30.43 22.88 18.29
CA PHE A 503 31.12 21.81 18.99
C PHE A 503 31.88 20.89 18.02
N PHE A 504 31.26 20.37 16.99
CA PHE A 504 31.91 19.51 15.98
C PHE A 504 33.00 20.27 15.21
N ARG A 505 32.76 21.53 14.86
CA ARG A 505 33.74 22.36 14.11
C ARG A 505 34.98 22.63 14.91
N ARG A 506 34.89 22.85 16.22
CA ARG A 506 36.01 23.09 17.11
C ARG A 506 36.87 21.86 17.29
N LEU A 507 36.29 20.68 17.33
CA LEU A 507 36.99 19.43 17.52
C LEU A 507 37.83 18.97 16.31
N ASN A 508 37.57 19.55 15.14
CA ASN A 508 38.20 19.19 13.85
C ASN A 508 38.26 17.66 13.61
N VAL A 509 37.14 17.00 13.83
CA VAL A 509 36.99 15.55 13.63
C VAL A 509 36.68 15.20 12.17
N THR A 510 37.09 14.02 11.72
CA THR A 510 36.70 13.48 10.40
C THR A 510 35.48 12.58 10.53
N SER A 511 35.39 11.79 11.62
CA SER A 511 34.21 11.02 11.98
C SER A 511 33.55 11.62 13.22
N ALA A 512 32.19 11.70 13.22
CA ALA A 512 31.45 12.14 14.40
C ALA A 512 31.76 11.27 15.63
N TYR A 513 32.11 10.00 15.44
CA TYR A 513 32.37 9.04 16.51
C TYR A 513 33.71 9.24 17.19
N GLU A 514 34.67 9.97 16.58
CA GLU A 514 35.92 10.38 17.25
C GLU A 514 35.64 11.22 18.50
N TYR A 515 34.56 12.01 18.49
CA TYR A 515 34.09 12.73 19.66
C TYR A 515 33.78 11.79 20.83
N LEU A 516 33.10 10.66 20.56
CA LEU A 516 32.69 9.70 21.59
C LEU A 516 33.92 9.06 22.28
N GLU A 517 35.03 8.85 21.56
CA GLU A 517 36.29 8.39 22.19
C GLU A 517 36.91 9.46 23.09
N ARG A 518 36.94 10.70 22.59
CA ARG A 518 37.48 11.83 23.38
C ARG A 518 36.64 12.08 24.64
N ARG A 519 35.33 11.96 24.54
CA ARG A 519 34.39 12.21 25.63
C ARG A 519 34.26 11.02 26.59
N PHE A 520 34.18 9.82 26.09
CA PHE A 520 33.93 8.58 26.83
C PHE A 520 35.14 7.65 26.74
N ASN A 521 35.16 6.72 25.84
CA ASN A 521 36.23 5.76 25.62
C ASN A 521 36.18 5.14 24.20
N ALA A 522 37.24 4.37 23.87
CA ALA A 522 37.36 3.71 22.57
C ALA A 522 36.24 2.69 22.32
N THR A 523 35.80 1.97 23.35
CA THR A 523 34.70 0.99 23.22
C THR A 523 33.40 1.66 22.76
N THR A 524 33.05 2.82 23.36
CA THR A 524 31.87 3.60 22.98
C THR A 524 31.95 4.08 21.52
N ARG A 525 33.14 4.55 21.06
CA ARG A 525 33.37 4.93 19.66
C ARG A 525 33.11 3.75 18.71
N LEU A 526 33.78 2.61 18.99
CA LEU A 526 33.70 1.44 18.11
C LEU A 526 32.28 0.85 18.03
N MET A 527 31.59 0.77 19.17
CA MET A 527 30.21 0.27 19.20
C MET A 527 29.24 1.20 18.44
N ALA A 528 29.35 2.52 18.66
CA ALA A 528 28.52 3.49 17.97
C ALA A 528 28.76 3.48 16.44
N SER A 529 30.05 3.45 16.04
CA SER A 529 30.42 3.38 14.63
C SER A 529 30.01 2.06 13.98
N ALA A 530 30.10 0.92 14.67
CA ALA A 530 29.64 -0.38 14.18
C ALA A 530 28.13 -0.39 13.97
N LEU A 531 27.35 0.11 14.96
CA LEU A 531 25.89 0.20 14.82
C LEU A 531 25.49 1.14 13.67
N PHE A 532 26.19 2.26 13.52
CA PHE A 532 25.98 3.17 12.40
C PHE A 532 26.22 2.48 11.05
N ILE A 533 27.30 1.71 10.90
CA ILE A 533 27.61 0.97 9.67
C ILE A 533 26.49 -0.03 9.36
N ILE A 534 26.06 -0.81 10.35
CA ILE A 534 24.95 -1.78 10.21
C ILE A 534 23.68 -1.04 9.77
N PHE A 535 23.34 0.05 10.46
CA PHE A 535 22.17 0.86 10.14
C PHE A 535 22.22 1.41 8.71
N MET A 536 23.38 1.93 8.27
CA MET A 536 23.52 2.48 6.92
C MET A 536 23.44 1.42 5.84
N VAL A 537 23.96 0.22 6.06
CA VAL A 537 23.83 -0.91 5.12
C VAL A 537 22.36 -1.35 5.01
N ALA A 538 21.65 -1.45 6.13
CA ALA A 538 20.21 -1.75 6.11
C ALA A 538 19.40 -0.66 5.38
N ARG A 539 19.72 0.62 5.64
CA ARG A 539 19.11 1.77 4.96
C ARG A 539 19.37 1.75 3.45
N MET A 540 20.60 1.39 3.01
CA MET A 540 20.91 1.24 1.57
C MET A 540 20.04 0.17 0.91
N ALA A 541 19.85 -0.97 1.57
CA ALA A 541 19.02 -2.04 1.04
C ALA A 541 17.56 -1.60 0.83
N LEU A 542 16.97 -0.93 1.81
CA LEU A 542 15.62 -0.37 1.73
C LEU A 542 15.48 0.65 0.59
N VAL A 543 16.43 1.56 0.49
CA VAL A 543 16.42 2.61 -0.53
C VAL A 543 16.69 2.07 -1.93
N LEU A 544 17.38 0.93 -2.09
CA LEU A 544 17.50 0.23 -3.37
C LEU A 544 16.22 -0.50 -3.76
N TYR A 545 15.59 -1.19 -2.82
CA TYR A 545 14.42 -2.04 -3.09
C TYR A 545 13.22 -1.24 -3.62
N LEU A 546 12.90 -0.08 -3.00
CA LEU A 546 11.72 0.72 -3.30
C LEU A 546 11.61 1.22 -4.74
N PRO A 547 12.62 1.94 -5.28
CA PRO A 547 12.57 2.42 -6.64
C PRO A 547 12.65 1.29 -7.67
N SER A 548 13.32 0.18 -7.32
CA SER A 548 13.34 -1.01 -8.16
C SER A 548 11.95 -1.61 -8.29
N LEU A 549 11.20 -1.67 -7.19
CA LEU A 549 9.80 -2.15 -7.21
C LEU A 549 8.93 -1.28 -8.12
N ALA A 550 9.06 0.06 -8.01
CA ALA A 550 8.32 0.98 -8.85
C ALA A 550 8.69 0.84 -10.33
N LEU A 551 9.99 0.71 -10.62
CA LEU A 551 10.45 0.52 -11.98
C LEU A 551 9.92 -0.78 -12.58
N THR A 552 9.97 -1.89 -11.84
CA THR A 552 9.42 -3.18 -12.26
C THR A 552 7.92 -3.07 -12.58
N ALA A 553 7.15 -2.41 -11.72
CA ALA A 553 5.71 -2.25 -11.91
C ALA A 553 5.34 -1.46 -13.17
N VAL A 554 6.18 -0.46 -13.56
CA VAL A 554 5.86 0.44 -14.68
C VAL A 554 6.58 0.13 -15.97
N THR A 555 7.70 -0.61 -15.94
CA THR A 555 8.50 -0.93 -17.13
C THR A 555 8.46 -2.41 -17.51
N GLY A 556 8.01 -3.27 -16.61
CA GLY A 556 8.06 -4.72 -16.76
C GLY A 556 9.47 -5.33 -16.64
N ILE A 557 10.49 -4.53 -16.30
CA ILE A 557 11.83 -5.05 -16.06
C ILE A 557 11.83 -5.82 -14.74
N ASP A 558 12.51 -6.96 -14.71
CA ASP A 558 12.64 -7.78 -13.52
C ASP A 558 13.23 -6.99 -12.33
N LEU A 559 12.64 -7.18 -11.14
CA LEU A 559 13.00 -6.48 -9.91
C LEU A 559 14.48 -6.65 -9.54
N TYR A 560 15.01 -7.85 -9.71
CA TYR A 560 16.40 -8.15 -9.38
C TYR A 560 17.37 -7.43 -10.30
N ILE A 561 17.05 -7.35 -11.60
CA ILE A 561 17.84 -6.60 -12.59
C ILE A 561 17.86 -5.11 -12.23
N CYS A 562 16.72 -4.53 -11.83
CA CYS A 562 16.63 -3.13 -11.42
C CYS A 562 17.51 -2.83 -10.21
N ILE A 563 17.45 -3.66 -9.16
CA ILE A 563 18.28 -3.51 -7.96
C ILE A 563 19.77 -3.55 -8.31
N VAL A 564 20.21 -4.52 -9.12
CA VAL A 564 21.60 -4.67 -9.51
C VAL A 564 22.09 -3.48 -10.33
N LEU A 565 21.31 -3.03 -11.32
CA LEU A 565 21.66 -1.88 -12.18
C LEU A 565 21.89 -0.60 -11.37
N MET A 566 20.93 -0.25 -10.48
CA MET A 566 21.04 0.94 -9.63
C MET A 566 22.23 0.86 -8.68
N ALA A 567 22.43 -0.29 -8.05
CA ALA A 567 23.54 -0.49 -7.11
C ALA A 567 24.88 -0.34 -7.81
N LEU A 568 25.09 -0.99 -8.97
CA LEU A 568 26.35 -0.95 -9.71
C LEU A 568 26.71 0.46 -10.15
N VAL A 569 25.79 1.20 -10.76
CA VAL A 569 26.05 2.59 -11.21
C VAL A 569 26.42 3.47 -10.01
N THR A 570 25.71 3.33 -8.89
CA THR A 570 25.99 4.13 -7.68
C THR A 570 27.35 3.79 -7.09
N ILE A 571 27.70 2.51 -6.96
CA ILE A 571 29.00 2.06 -6.44
C ILE A 571 30.13 2.62 -7.30
N VAL A 572 30.01 2.57 -8.63
CA VAL A 572 31.03 3.04 -9.54
C VAL A 572 31.30 4.53 -9.35
N TYR A 573 30.28 5.39 -9.47
CA TYR A 573 30.53 6.83 -9.41
C TYR A 573 30.96 7.31 -8.01
N CYS A 574 30.42 6.71 -6.96
CA CYS A 574 30.78 7.05 -5.57
C CYS A 574 32.24 6.68 -5.24
N THR A 575 32.68 5.49 -5.67
CA THR A 575 34.07 5.00 -5.46
C THR A 575 35.09 5.85 -6.20
N MET A 576 34.72 6.43 -7.36
CA MET A 576 35.60 7.25 -8.18
C MET A 576 35.86 8.63 -7.59
N GLY A 577 34.83 9.35 -7.15
CA GLY A 577 34.92 10.80 -6.93
C GLY A 577 34.85 11.30 -5.48
N GLY A 578 34.66 10.42 -4.47
CA GLY A 578 34.60 10.81 -3.04
C GLY A 578 33.45 11.79 -2.72
N VAL A 579 33.57 12.53 -1.60
CA VAL A 579 32.52 13.42 -1.09
C VAL A 579 32.21 14.60 -2.03
N GLU A 580 33.21 15.10 -2.78
CA GLU A 580 32.98 16.23 -3.69
C GLU A 580 32.09 15.83 -4.86
N ALA A 581 32.29 14.64 -5.44
CA ALA A 581 31.43 14.10 -6.49
C ALA A 581 30.01 13.81 -5.98
N VAL A 582 29.91 13.31 -4.75
CA VAL A 582 28.61 13.06 -4.11
C VAL A 582 27.85 14.37 -3.93
N VAL A 583 28.44 15.41 -3.36
CA VAL A 583 27.76 16.70 -3.11
C VAL A 583 27.30 17.37 -4.41
N TRP A 584 28.15 17.40 -5.45
CA TRP A 584 27.74 17.99 -6.72
C TRP A 584 26.74 17.11 -7.49
N GLY A 585 26.85 15.79 -7.35
CA GLY A 585 25.82 14.86 -7.80
C GLY A 585 24.47 15.14 -7.14
N ASP A 586 24.47 15.29 -5.82
CA ASP A 586 23.26 15.60 -5.04
C ASP A 586 22.62 16.94 -5.45
N VAL A 587 23.42 17.96 -5.84
CA VAL A 587 22.93 19.24 -6.36
C VAL A 587 22.16 19.05 -7.66
N VAL A 588 22.75 18.33 -8.64
CA VAL A 588 22.07 18.04 -9.91
C VAL A 588 20.79 17.24 -9.68
N GLN A 589 20.89 16.23 -8.86
CA GLN A 589 19.77 15.36 -8.47
C GLN A 589 18.64 16.12 -7.74
N GLY A 590 19.01 17.05 -6.83
CA GLY A 590 18.07 17.89 -6.13
C GLY A 590 17.24 18.79 -7.07
N PHE A 591 17.88 19.37 -8.09
CA PHE A 591 17.15 20.17 -9.09
C PHE A 591 16.18 19.34 -9.93
N ILE A 592 16.59 18.14 -10.35
CA ILE A 592 15.72 17.22 -11.11
C ILE A 592 14.52 16.81 -10.25
N LEU A 593 14.76 16.47 -8.98
CA LEU A 593 13.72 16.09 -8.03
C LEU A 593 12.68 17.19 -7.79
N VAL A 594 13.14 18.39 -7.45
CA VAL A 594 12.25 19.52 -7.16
C VAL A 594 11.50 19.95 -8.40
N GLY A 595 12.20 20.08 -9.52
CA GLY A 595 11.58 20.45 -10.82
C GLY A 595 10.53 19.43 -11.25
N GLY A 596 10.86 18.14 -11.15
CA GLY A 596 9.92 17.05 -11.45
C GLY A 596 8.69 17.03 -10.54
N ALA A 597 8.88 17.25 -9.23
CA ALA A 597 7.76 17.32 -8.29
C ALA A 597 6.82 18.51 -8.59
N LEU A 598 7.37 19.70 -8.83
CA LEU A 598 6.56 20.89 -9.18
C LEU A 598 5.81 20.70 -10.49
N PHE A 599 6.46 20.09 -11.49
CA PHE A 599 5.80 19.76 -12.75
C PHE A 599 4.64 18.78 -12.55
N ALA A 600 4.84 17.72 -11.76
CA ALA A 600 3.81 16.73 -11.48
C ALA A 600 2.61 17.35 -10.75
N VAL A 601 2.83 18.23 -9.77
CA VAL A 601 1.75 19.00 -9.09
C VAL A 601 0.94 19.82 -10.10
N GLY A 602 1.61 20.58 -10.95
CA GLY A 602 0.95 21.39 -11.98
C GLY A 602 0.11 20.53 -12.93
N TYR A 603 0.66 19.40 -13.39
CA TYR A 603 -0.04 18.50 -14.31
C TYR A 603 -1.27 17.84 -13.66
N LEU A 604 -1.15 17.40 -12.41
CA LEU A 604 -2.24 16.78 -11.66
C LEU A 604 -3.40 17.75 -11.39
N ILE A 605 -3.08 18.99 -10.97
CA ILE A 605 -4.09 20.02 -10.74
C ILE A 605 -4.80 20.38 -12.05
N TRP A 606 -4.04 20.54 -13.13
CA TRP A 606 -4.62 20.86 -14.44
C TRP A 606 -5.45 19.72 -15.02
N GLY A 607 -5.03 18.45 -14.82
CA GLY A 607 -5.72 17.25 -15.29
C GLY A 607 -6.95 16.86 -14.47
N THR A 608 -7.17 17.42 -13.27
CA THR A 608 -8.40 17.20 -12.49
C THR A 608 -9.59 17.89 -13.17
N GLU A 609 -10.76 17.25 -13.25
CA GLU A 609 -11.96 17.89 -13.76
C GLU A 609 -12.30 19.19 -13.01
N GLY A 610 -12.55 20.27 -13.74
CA GLY A 610 -12.68 21.61 -13.16
C GLY A 610 -11.35 22.30 -12.84
N GLY A 611 -10.19 21.72 -13.20
CA GLY A 611 -8.87 22.31 -13.00
C GLY A 611 -8.57 22.63 -11.53
N PHE A 612 -7.99 23.81 -11.27
CA PHE A 612 -7.65 24.23 -9.91
C PHE A 612 -8.87 24.34 -8.97
N GLU A 613 -10.02 24.80 -9.48
CA GLU A 613 -11.25 24.94 -8.68
C GLU A 613 -11.79 23.57 -8.29
N GLY A 614 -11.88 22.63 -9.24
CA GLY A 614 -12.29 21.25 -8.97
C GLY A 614 -11.34 20.53 -8.00
N PHE A 615 -10.04 20.73 -8.17
CA PHE A 615 -9.04 20.24 -7.20
C PHE A 615 -9.32 20.76 -5.79
N CYS A 616 -9.48 22.07 -5.62
CA CYS A 616 -9.74 22.67 -4.31
C CYS A 616 -11.04 22.17 -3.69
N GLN A 617 -12.11 22.06 -4.46
CA GLN A 617 -13.40 21.56 -4.00
C GLN A 617 -13.28 20.12 -3.48
N ILE A 618 -12.75 19.19 -4.28
CA ILE A 618 -12.62 17.77 -3.90
C ILE A 618 -11.75 17.61 -2.66
N VAL A 619 -10.62 18.32 -2.61
CA VAL A 619 -9.67 18.22 -1.49
C VAL A 619 -10.29 18.74 -0.17
N MET A 620 -11.13 19.77 -0.23
CA MET A 620 -11.83 20.30 0.95
C MET A 620 -12.99 19.41 1.37
N ASP A 621 -13.81 18.95 0.44
CA ASP A 621 -14.98 18.09 0.71
C ASP A 621 -14.56 16.76 1.35
N ASP A 622 -13.46 16.17 0.87
CA ASP A 622 -12.92 14.89 1.39
C ASP A 622 -11.90 15.09 2.53
N ASN A 623 -11.72 16.32 3.00
CA ASN A 623 -10.81 16.66 4.11
C ASN A 623 -9.36 16.15 3.92
N LYS A 624 -8.85 16.17 2.68
CA LYS A 624 -7.53 15.66 2.33
C LYS A 624 -6.37 16.53 2.83
N LEU A 625 -6.61 17.82 3.17
CA LEU A 625 -5.61 18.72 3.72
C LEU A 625 -5.55 18.69 5.26
N ARG A 626 -6.17 17.75 5.92
CA ARG A 626 -6.11 17.65 7.38
C ARG A 626 -4.66 17.48 7.85
N LEU A 627 -4.12 18.48 8.55
CA LEU A 627 -2.75 18.53 9.06
C LEU A 627 -2.63 17.94 10.47
N PHE A 628 -3.68 18.06 11.29
CA PHE A 628 -3.59 17.76 12.71
C PHE A 628 -4.68 16.79 13.15
N ASN A 629 -4.25 15.69 13.74
CA ASN A 629 -5.10 14.80 14.49
C ASN A 629 -4.85 15.03 15.99
N TRP A 630 -5.75 15.75 16.65
CA TRP A 630 -5.61 16.16 18.05
C TRP A 630 -5.99 15.08 19.06
N SER A 631 -6.42 13.89 18.63
CA SER A 631 -6.73 12.80 19.55
C SER A 631 -5.49 12.43 20.38
N PHE A 632 -5.70 12.04 21.63
CA PHE A 632 -4.62 11.63 22.52
C PHE A 632 -4.46 10.10 22.51
N ASP A 633 -3.95 9.60 21.39
CA ASP A 633 -3.70 8.17 21.17
C ASP A 633 -2.25 7.95 20.72
N TYR A 634 -1.51 7.14 21.49
CA TYR A 634 -0.09 6.84 21.22
C TYR A 634 0.10 5.69 20.21
N ARG A 635 -0.98 5.05 19.77
CA ARG A 635 -0.97 3.93 18.82
C ARG A 635 -1.06 4.41 17.36
N SER A 636 -1.65 5.57 17.16
CA SER A 636 -1.90 6.14 15.84
C SER A 636 -1.03 7.40 15.59
N ALA A 637 -1.00 7.87 14.32
CA ALA A 637 -0.28 9.07 13.92
C ALA A 637 -1.04 10.34 14.35
N THR A 638 -1.06 10.63 15.66
CA THR A 638 -1.63 11.85 16.22
C THR A 638 -0.61 12.99 16.20
N PHE A 639 -1.06 14.23 16.35
CA PHE A 639 -0.19 15.41 16.40
C PHE A 639 0.97 15.23 17.40
N TRP A 640 0.69 14.75 18.60
CA TRP A 640 1.68 14.56 19.66
C TRP A 640 2.73 13.52 19.30
N VAL A 641 2.28 12.39 18.74
CA VAL A 641 3.15 11.29 18.29
C VAL A 641 4.06 11.77 17.16
N ILE A 642 3.52 12.50 16.19
CA ILE A 642 4.25 13.00 15.03
C ILE A 642 5.29 14.05 15.43
N ILE A 643 4.93 15.01 16.28
CA ILE A 643 5.87 16.07 16.71
C ILE A 643 6.97 15.49 17.60
N LEU A 644 6.64 14.69 18.62
CA LEU A 644 7.65 14.09 19.51
C LEU A 644 8.56 13.13 18.74
N GLY A 645 7.96 12.25 17.92
CA GLY A 645 8.72 11.31 17.09
C GLY A 645 9.57 12.02 16.04
N GLY A 646 9.00 12.98 15.32
CA GLY A 646 9.68 13.77 14.30
C GLY A 646 10.85 14.57 14.89
N MET A 647 10.67 15.25 16.02
CA MET A 647 11.75 15.97 16.69
C MET A 647 12.87 15.04 17.14
N ALA A 648 12.54 13.88 17.72
CA ALA A 648 13.54 12.91 18.15
C ALA A 648 14.32 12.33 16.97
N ASN A 649 13.63 11.83 15.94
CA ASN A 649 14.25 11.24 14.75
C ASN A 649 15.12 12.25 13.99
N ASN A 650 14.67 13.51 13.84
CA ASN A 650 15.45 14.55 13.19
C ASN A 650 16.65 14.97 14.06
N LEU A 651 16.49 15.06 15.37
CA LEU A 651 17.63 15.35 16.26
C LEU A 651 18.70 14.25 16.15
N ILE A 652 18.30 12.98 16.13
CA ILE A 652 19.21 11.85 15.92
C ILE A 652 19.97 12.01 14.59
N SER A 653 19.24 12.28 13.49
CA SER A 653 19.83 12.42 12.16
C SER A 653 20.85 13.57 12.07
N TYR A 654 20.57 14.72 12.69
CA TYR A 654 21.47 15.88 12.63
C TYR A 654 22.64 15.85 13.62
N THR A 655 22.60 14.97 14.62
CA THR A 655 23.57 14.96 15.71
C THR A 655 24.43 13.72 15.76
N SER A 656 23.99 12.60 15.19
CA SER A 656 24.70 11.31 15.25
C SER A 656 24.91 10.64 13.89
N ASP A 657 24.24 11.11 12.82
CA ASP A 657 24.39 10.55 11.47
C ASP A 657 25.59 11.17 10.76
N GLN A 658 26.61 10.35 10.49
CA GLN A 658 27.83 10.78 9.79
C GLN A 658 27.53 11.33 8.39
N THR A 659 26.44 10.87 7.72
CA THR A 659 26.07 11.35 6.38
C THR A 659 25.74 12.84 6.38
N VAL A 660 25.10 13.34 7.43
CA VAL A 660 24.74 14.75 7.60
C VAL A 660 25.92 15.56 8.16
N ILE A 661 26.57 15.02 9.23
CA ILE A 661 27.68 15.69 9.89
C ILE A 661 28.82 15.93 8.91
N GLN A 662 29.18 14.98 8.07
CA GLN A 662 30.23 15.09 7.07
C GLN A 662 30.00 16.30 6.14
N ARG A 663 28.75 16.56 5.72
CA ARG A 663 28.44 17.63 4.76
C ARG A 663 28.64 19.03 5.34
N TYR A 664 28.19 19.31 6.55
CA TYR A 664 28.44 20.64 7.11
C TYR A 664 29.90 20.84 7.57
N LEU A 665 30.69 19.75 7.70
CA LEU A 665 32.13 19.82 7.87
C LEU A 665 32.90 20.11 6.57
N THR A 666 32.29 19.89 5.38
CA THR A 666 32.89 20.19 4.06
C THR A 666 32.88 21.69 3.72
N THR A 667 32.11 22.50 4.42
CA THR A 667 32.07 23.96 4.20
C THR A 667 33.30 24.67 4.78
N LYS A 668 33.64 25.84 4.16
CA LYS A 668 34.84 26.59 4.53
C LYS A 668 34.85 27.04 6.00
N ASP A 669 33.76 27.54 6.50
CA ASP A 669 33.64 28.14 7.84
C ASP A 669 32.35 27.72 8.56
N GLU A 670 32.23 28.12 9.84
CA GLU A 670 31.04 27.83 10.65
C GLU A 670 29.79 28.58 10.13
N ALA A 671 29.98 29.78 9.62
CA ALA A 671 28.86 30.57 9.07
C ALA A 671 28.27 29.89 7.84
N GLY A 672 29.12 29.33 6.95
CA GLY A 672 28.65 28.51 5.82
C GLY A 672 27.92 27.25 6.27
N ALA A 673 28.42 26.56 7.28
CA ALA A 673 27.76 25.39 7.86
C ALA A 673 26.39 25.74 8.47
N ARG A 674 26.25 26.86 9.19
CA ARG A 674 24.96 27.33 9.71
C ARG A 674 23.95 27.60 8.59
N ARG A 675 24.40 28.29 7.51
CA ARG A 675 23.56 28.58 6.35
C ARG A 675 23.13 27.29 5.61
N SER A 676 24.01 26.30 5.51
CA SER A 676 23.68 25.04 4.84
C SER A 676 22.62 24.23 5.61
N ILE A 677 22.72 24.17 6.95
CA ILE A 677 21.72 23.51 7.80
C ILE A 677 20.37 24.24 7.72
N LEU A 678 20.37 25.59 7.78
CA LEU A 678 19.14 26.38 7.70
C LEU A 678 18.48 26.23 6.31
N LEU A 679 19.27 26.28 5.22
CA LEU A 679 18.77 26.08 3.87
C LEU A 679 18.08 24.72 3.73
N ASN A 680 18.71 23.64 4.25
CA ASN A 680 18.08 22.33 4.24
C ASN A 680 16.76 22.30 5.04
N GLY A 681 16.70 22.92 6.22
CA GLY A 681 15.48 23.02 7.01
C GLY A 681 14.35 23.76 6.25
N VAL A 682 14.68 24.87 5.60
CA VAL A 682 13.73 25.63 4.77
C VAL A 682 13.28 24.81 3.57
N MET A 683 14.20 24.17 2.83
CA MET A 683 13.86 23.31 1.70
C MET A 683 12.96 22.16 2.15
N SER A 684 13.22 21.55 3.30
CA SER A 684 12.41 20.44 3.84
C SER A 684 10.96 20.85 4.09
N VAL A 685 10.70 22.08 4.52
CA VAL A 685 9.33 22.58 4.69
C VAL A 685 8.67 22.83 3.34
N PHE A 686 9.27 23.66 2.48
CA PHE A 686 8.61 24.11 1.25
C PHE A 686 8.53 23.04 0.16
N VAL A 687 9.56 22.25 -0.07
CA VAL A 687 9.54 21.23 -1.11
C VAL A 687 8.65 20.05 -0.71
N SER A 688 8.54 19.76 0.59
CA SER A 688 7.64 18.70 1.05
C SER A 688 6.16 19.01 0.80
N ILE A 689 5.77 20.29 0.74
CA ILE A 689 4.43 20.68 0.30
C ILE A 689 4.13 20.11 -1.09
N ALA A 690 5.11 20.15 -2.01
CA ALA A 690 4.91 19.59 -3.35
C ALA A 690 4.64 18.08 -3.32
N PHE A 691 5.33 17.30 -2.47
CA PHE A 691 5.09 15.85 -2.37
C PHE A 691 3.71 15.52 -1.81
N PHE A 692 3.27 16.24 -0.79
CA PHE A 692 1.91 16.07 -0.26
C PHE A 692 0.85 16.58 -1.24
N ALA A 693 1.14 17.65 -1.99
CA ALA A 693 0.28 18.13 -3.05
C ALA A 693 0.18 17.15 -4.22
N ILE A 694 1.27 16.43 -4.58
CA ILE A 694 1.21 15.31 -5.53
C ILE A 694 0.22 14.27 -5.04
N GLY A 695 0.26 13.88 -3.76
CA GLY A 695 -0.66 12.89 -3.20
C GLY A 695 -2.11 13.34 -3.26
N ALA A 696 -2.41 14.59 -2.87
CA ALA A 696 -3.74 15.18 -3.00
C ALA A 696 -4.17 15.27 -4.47
N GLY A 697 -3.26 15.65 -5.38
CA GLY A 697 -3.49 15.70 -6.82
C GLY A 697 -3.78 14.33 -7.44
N LEU A 698 -3.05 13.30 -7.04
CA LEU A 698 -3.34 11.91 -7.45
C LEU A 698 -4.73 11.48 -7.00
N TYR A 699 -5.12 11.85 -5.77
CA TYR A 699 -6.44 11.54 -5.26
C TYR A 699 -7.53 12.23 -6.08
N THR A 700 -7.43 13.53 -6.34
CA THR A 700 -8.42 14.28 -7.11
C THR A 700 -8.47 13.84 -8.57
N PHE A 701 -7.31 13.59 -9.18
CA PHE A 701 -7.21 13.11 -10.55
C PHE A 701 -7.90 11.75 -10.71
N PHE A 702 -7.56 10.75 -9.89
CA PHE A 702 -8.17 9.43 -10.00
C PHE A 702 -9.60 9.35 -9.43
N LYS A 703 -10.04 10.32 -8.63
CA LYS A 703 -11.45 10.44 -8.25
C LYS A 703 -12.31 10.91 -9.43
N THR A 704 -11.76 11.78 -10.28
CA THR A 704 -12.44 12.27 -11.50
C THR A 704 -12.21 11.35 -12.71
N HIS A 705 -11.15 10.53 -12.71
CA HIS A 705 -10.82 9.58 -13.78
C HIS A 705 -10.63 8.15 -13.22
N PRO A 706 -11.64 7.56 -12.56
CA PRO A 706 -11.45 6.30 -11.86
C PRO A 706 -11.20 5.10 -12.80
N ALA A 707 -11.63 5.18 -14.06
CA ALA A 707 -11.39 4.13 -15.07
C ALA A 707 -9.90 4.03 -15.49
N GLU A 708 -9.10 5.07 -15.24
CA GLU A 708 -7.69 5.10 -15.60
C GLU A 708 -6.76 4.50 -14.52
N LEU A 709 -7.32 4.03 -13.41
CA LEU A 709 -6.57 3.31 -12.38
C LEU A 709 -6.22 1.88 -12.81
N ASP A 710 -5.08 1.39 -12.35
CA ASP A 710 -4.75 -0.03 -12.41
C ASP A 710 -5.51 -0.80 -11.31
N PHE A 711 -6.48 -1.61 -11.73
CA PHE A 711 -7.31 -2.41 -10.83
C PHE A 711 -6.56 -3.55 -10.14
N THR A 712 -5.37 -3.90 -10.64
CA THR A 712 -4.53 -4.98 -10.11
C THR A 712 -3.37 -4.47 -9.25
N MET A 713 -3.24 -3.15 -9.08
CA MET A 713 -2.15 -2.51 -8.33
C MET A 713 -1.93 -3.15 -6.96
N ALA A 714 -0.83 -3.86 -6.79
CA ALA A 714 -0.57 -4.63 -5.59
C ALA A 714 -0.24 -3.77 -4.35
N LYS A 715 0.37 -2.58 -4.54
CA LYS A 715 0.80 -1.68 -3.46
C LYS A 715 0.48 -0.23 -3.80
N ALA A 716 -0.09 0.50 -2.85
CA ALA A 716 -0.42 1.93 -3.01
C ALA A 716 0.82 2.81 -3.27
N ASP A 717 2.00 2.39 -2.82
CA ASP A 717 3.27 3.11 -3.04
C ASP A 717 3.64 3.21 -4.54
N THR A 718 3.05 2.40 -5.42
CA THR A 718 3.27 2.44 -6.87
C THR A 718 2.36 3.43 -7.60
N ILE A 719 1.41 4.08 -6.93
CA ILE A 719 0.43 4.98 -7.56
C ILE A 719 1.09 6.15 -8.31
N PHE A 720 2.12 6.76 -7.74
CA PHE A 720 2.79 7.89 -8.38
C PHE A 720 3.65 7.47 -9.58
N PRO A 721 4.50 6.43 -9.51
CA PRO A 721 5.13 5.84 -10.70
C PRO A 721 4.14 5.38 -11.77
N PHE A 722 3.01 4.79 -11.38
CA PHE A 722 1.95 4.42 -12.30
C PHE A 722 1.40 5.64 -13.04
N PHE A 723 1.04 6.70 -12.32
CA PHE A 723 0.60 7.96 -12.91
C PHE A 723 1.64 8.54 -13.90
N MET A 724 2.93 8.51 -13.54
CA MET A 724 4.00 8.99 -14.41
C MET A 724 4.02 8.26 -15.74
N MET A 725 3.76 6.96 -15.74
CA MET A 725 3.84 6.11 -16.93
C MET A 725 2.55 6.09 -17.74
N SER A 726 1.40 6.20 -17.07
CA SER A 726 0.08 6.13 -17.73
C SER A 726 -0.37 7.47 -18.29
N GLN A 727 -0.04 8.57 -17.61
CA GLN A 727 -0.64 9.87 -17.89
C GLN A 727 0.33 10.89 -18.50
N LEU A 728 1.64 10.74 -18.28
CA LEU A 728 2.60 11.73 -18.74
C LEU A 728 3.13 11.43 -20.17
N PRO A 729 3.41 12.46 -20.96
CA PRO A 729 4.01 12.29 -22.28
C PRO A 729 5.36 11.57 -22.21
N PRO A 730 5.69 10.73 -23.22
CA PRO A 730 7.00 10.11 -23.35
C PRO A 730 8.15 11.14 -23.27
N GLY A 731 9.23 10.80 -22.60
CA GLY A 731 10.35 11.68 -22.29
C GLY A 731 10.19 12.40 -20.96
N ILE A 732 9.02 12.98 -20.64
CA ILE A 732 8.73 13.54 -19.32
C ILE A 732 8.58 12.42 -18.29
N ALA A 733 7.87 11.36 -18.65
CA ALA A 733 7.79 10.15 -17.82
C ALA A 733 9.20 9.60 -17.53
N GLY A 734 10.07 9.49 -18.54
CA GLY A 734 11.46 9.09 -18.38
C GLY A 734 12.27 10.00 -17.46
N LEU A 735 12.04 11.33 -17.52
CA LEU A 735 12.71 12.30 -16.65
C LEU A 735 12.27 12.16 -15.20
N LEU A 736 10.97 11.94 -14.94
CA LEU A 736 10.45 11.75 -13.58
C LEU A 736 10.89 10.39 -13.00
N ILE A 737 10.97 9.35 -13.81
CA ILE A 737 11.58 8.08 -13.38
C ILE A 737 13.07 8.30 -13.08
N ALA A 738 13.80 9.06 -13.91
CA ALA A 738 15.19 9.43 -13.61
C ALA A 738 15.31 10.23 -12.30
N ALA A 739 14.30 11.04 -11.92
CA ALA A 739 14.26 11.72 -10.64
C ALA A 739 14.14 10.72 -9.44
N ILE A 740 13.38 9.63 -9.60
CA ILE A 740 13.33 8.55 -8.59
C ILE A 740 14.71 7.89 -8.45
N PHE A 741 15.39 7.61 -9.57
CA PHE A 741 16.76 7.11 -9.55
C PHE A 741 17.71 8.10 -8.88
N ALA A 742 17.56 9.40 -9.16
CA ALA A 742 18.35 10.45 -8.56
C ALA A 742 18.22 10.45 -7.03
N ALA A 743 16.99 10.39 -6.50
CA ALA A 743 16.72 10.30 -5.07
C ALA A 743 17.32 9.05 -4.41
N THR A 744 17.27 7.92 -5.11
CA THR A 744 17.90 6.67 -4.68
C THR A 744 19.43 6.83 -4.62
N MET A 745 20.02 7.25 -5.73
CA MET A 745 21.48 7.32 -5.91
C MET A 745 22.11 8.35 -4.95
N SER A 746 21.45 9.50 -4.68
CA SER A 746 21.94 10.49 -3.71
C SER A 746 22.04 9.91 -2.30
N THR A 747 21.02 9.17 -1.88
CA THR A 747 21.01 8.55 -0.55
C THR A 747 22.03 7.43 -0.45
N ILE A 748 22.11 6.55 -1.44
CA ILE A 748 23.03 5.40 -1.45
C ILE A 748 24.49 5.85 -1.49
N SER A 749 24.84 6.79 -2.39
CA SER A 749 26.21 7.31 -2.49
C SER A 749 26.69 7.96 -1.20
N SER A 750 25.78 8.68 -0.55
CA SER A 750 26.02 9.33 0.74
C SER A 750 26.25 8.30 1.83
N ASN A 751 25.45 7.25 1.89
CA ASN A 751 25.57 6.17 2.86
C ASN A 751 26.88 5.39 2.63
N ILE A 752 27.20 5.02 1.38
CA ILE A 752 28.44 4.34 1.00
C ILE A 752 29.66 5.16 1.43
N ASN A 753 29.69 6.46 1.13
CA ASN A 753 30.80 7.34 1.47
C ASN A 753 30.97 7.48 2.99
N SER A 754 29.87 7.62 3.73
CA SER A 754 29.88 7.76 5.18
C SER A 754 30.30 6.47 5.89
N VAL A 755 29.87 5.31 5.40
CA VAL A 755 30.32 3.99 5.88
C VAL A 755 31.82 3.83 5.62
N ALA A 756 32.31 4.23 4.42
CA ALA A 756 33.71 4.17 4.10
C ALA A 756 34.54 5.11 4.99
N THR A 757 34.03 6.30 5.29
CA THR A 757 34.68 7.25 6.24
C THR A 757 34.74 6.66 7.65
N ALA A 758 33.60 6.19 8.19
CA ALA A 758 33.51 5.60 9.52
C ALA A 758 34.44 4.39 9.65
N PHE A 759 34.41 3.45 8.70
CA PHE A 759 35.29 2.28 8.76
C PHE A 759 36.76 2.64 8.64
N SER A 760 37.13 3.52 7.72
CA SER A 760 38.55 3.88 7.51
C SER A 760 39.11 4.66 8.68
N VAL A 761 38.36 5.57 9.30
CA VAL A 761 38.81 6.44 10.38
C VAL A 761 38.65 5.76 11.74
N ASP A 762 37.52 5.13 12.02
CA ASP A 762 37.20 4.60 13.35
C ASP A 762 37.77 3.21 13.59
N PHE A 763 37.96 2.39 12.55
CA PHE A 763 38.52 1.04 12.65
C PHE A 763 39.92 0.98 12.06
N TYR A 764 40.12 1.20 10.76
CA TYR A 764 41.39 0.96 10.10
C TYR A 764 42.53 1.86 10.64
N LYS A 765 42.36 3.18 10.62
CA LYS A 765 43.35 4.16 11.11
C LYS A 765 43.56 4.05 12.62
N ARG A 766 42.54 3.68 13.38
CA ARG A 766 42.58 3.47 14.83
C ARG A 766 43.45 2.26 15.21
N PHE A 767 43.32 1.14 14.47
CA PHE A 767 44.11 -0.08 14.71
C PHE A 767 45.49 -0.04 14.01
N ARG A 768 45.67 0.84 13.02
CA ARG A 768 46.96 1.06 12.32
C ARG A 768 47.31 2.56 12.25
N PRO A 769 47.77 3.18 13.34
CA PRO A 769 48.05 4.62 13.38
C PRO A 769 49.14 5.07 12.38
N SER A 770 50.04 4.16 11.99
CA SER A 770 51.12 4.41 11.01
C SER A 770 50.69 4.23 9.55
N ALA A 771 49.39 4.00 9.27
CA ALA A 771 48.90 3.83 7.91
C ALA A 771 49.12 5.11 7.09
N THR A 772 49.65 4.97 5.87
CA THR A 772 49.79 6.07 4.93
C THR A 772 48.45 6.53 4.38
N ASP A 773 48.37 7.79 3.94
CA ASP A 773 47.12 8.33 3.32
C ASP A 773 46.70 7.52 2.08
N LYS A 774 47.68 7.03 1.29
CA LYS A 774 47.40 6.16 0.12
C LYS A 774 46.77 4.83 0.53
N ALA A 775 47.26 4.22 1.65
CA ALA A 775 46.69 2.99 2.18
C ALA A 775 45.26 3.22 2.72
N THR A 776 45.06 4.33 3.43
CA THR A 776 43.75 4.74 3.95
C THR A 776 42.73 4.97 2.83
N LEU A 777 43.11 5.64 1.73
CA LEU A 777 42.29 5.87 0.57
C LEU A 777 41.92 4.55 -0.14
N THR A 778 42.92 3.62 -0.24
CA THR A 778 42.65 2.29 -0.81
C THR A 778 41.62 1.50 0.00
N VAL A 779 41.73 1.54 1.35
CA VAL A 779 40.77 0.91 2.23
C VAL A 779 39.39 1.57 2.10
N ALA A 780 39.31 2.90 2.06
CA ALA A 780 38.07 3.62 1.86
C ALA A 780 37.34 3.19 0.56
N ARG A 781 38.05 3.14 -0.56
CA ARG A 781 37.50 2.70 -1.84
C ARG A 781 37.02 1.23 -1.82
N ARG A 782 37.77 0.33 -1.17
CA ARG A 782 37.35 -1.06 -0.99
C ARG A 782 36.11 -1.15 -0.10
N THR A 783 36.04 -0.35 0.97
CA THR A 783 34.86 -0.31 1.83
C THR A 783 33.62 0.23 1.10
N CYS A 784 33.78 1.21 0.20
CA CYS A 784 32.69 1.66 -0.67
C CYS A 784 32.09 0.49 -1.46
N ILE A 785 32.95 -0.31 -2.11
CA ILE A 785 32.52 -1.46 -2.91
C ILE A 785 31.84 -2.50 -2.02
N VAL A 786 32.48 -2.90 -0.91
CA VAL A 786 31.95 -3.94 -0.02
C VAL A 786 30.61 -3.54 0.59
N SER A 787 30.49 -2.30 1.11
CA SER A 787 29.23 -1.83 1.71
C SER A 787 28.10 -1.72 0.68
N GLY A 788 28.41 -1.27 -0.55
CA GLY A 788 27.44 -1.21 -1.64
C GLY A 788 26.95 -2.60 -2.08
N VAL A 789 27.87 -3.56 -2.19
CA VAL A 789 27.52 -4.96 -2.52
C VAL A 789 26.72 -5.62 -1.40
N LEU A 790 27.05 -5.36 -0.12
CA LEU A 790 26.25 -5.85 1.00
C LEU A 790 24.84 -5.27 1.00
N GLY A 791 24.70 -3.94 0.80
CA GLY A 791 23.40 -3.29 0.66
C GLY A 791 22.58 -3.86 -0.50
N MET A 792 23.19 -4.11 -1.66
CA MET A 792 22.56 -4.77 -2.80
C MET A 792 22.10 -6.19 -2.47
N GLY A 793 22.95 -6.99 -1.81
CA GLY A 793 22.59 -8.37 -1.43
C GLY A 793 21.40 -8.42 -0.47
N ILE A 794 21.34 -7.53 0.51
CA ILE A 794 20.18 -7.43 1.42
C ILE A 794 18.94 -6.94 0.66
N ALA A 795 19.06 -6.01 -0.29
CA ALA A 795 17.94 -5.56 -1.12
C ALA A 795 17.36 -6.72 -1.97
N LEU A 796 18.22 -7.55 -2.55
CA LEU A 796 17.81 -8.76 -3.28
C LEU A 796 17.09 -9.77 -2.36
N LEU A 797 17.53 -9.90 -1.11
CA LEU A 797 16.85 -10.73 -0.12
C LEU A 797 15.50 -10.13 0.27
N MET A 798 15.42 -8.81 0.48
CA MET A 798 14.16 -8.12 0.78
C MET A 798 13.12 -8.23 -0.33
N ALA A 799 13.55 -8.42 -1.58
CA ALA A 799 12.64 -8.65 -2.70
C ALA A 799 11.77 -9.91 -2.55
N THR A 800 12.14 -10.82 -1.66
CA THR A 800 11.36 -12.03 -1.31
C THR A 800 10.36 -11.81 -0.16
N TRP A 801 10.33 -10.61 0.45
CA TRP A 801 9.48 -10.30 1.60
C TRP A 801 8.21 -9.58 1.17
N ASP A 802 7.11 -9.91 1.83
CA ASP A 802 5.85 -9.18 1.63
C ASP A 802 5.75 -8.02 2.63
N ILE A 803 6.05 -6.80 2.16
CA ILE A 803 6.04 -5.56 2.94
C ILE A 803 4.82 -4.74 2.51
N LEU A 804 3.89 -4.52 3.44
CA LEU A 804 2.61 -3.84 3.16
C LEU A 804 2.79 -2.32 2.94
N SER A 805 3.54 -1.64 3.82
CA SER A 805 3.82 -0.21 3.71
C SER A 805 5.32 0.03 3.88
N LEU A 806 5.92 0.57 2.84
CA LEU A 806 7.35 0.78 2.79
C LEU A 806 7.79 1.98 3.63
N LEU A 807 6.96 3.02 3.72
CA LEU A 807 7.23 4.16 4.59
C LEU A 807 7.22 3.73 6.07
N ASP A 808 6.20 3.00 6.48
CA ASP A 808 6.02 2.58 7.86
C ASP A 808 7.17 1.64 8.26
N PHE A 809 7.51 0.67 7.40
CA PHE A 809 8.64 -0.24 7.63
C PHE A 809 10.00 0.49 7.70
N PHE A 810 10.23 1.49 6.82
CA PHE A 810 11.43 2.30 6.86
C PHE A 810 11.55 3.09 8.17
N GLN A 811 10.47 3.75 8.60
CA GLN A 811 10.47 4.53 9.84
C GLN A 811 10.65 3.64 11.07
N GLU A 812 10.10 2.43 11.04
CA GLU A 812 10.30 1.44 12.09
C GLU A 812 11.78 1.03 12.22
N ILE A 813 12.41 0.63 11.11
CA ILE A 813 13.85 0.27 11.10
C ILE A 813 14.73 1.45 11.53
N LEU A 814 14.41 2.65 11.05
CA LEU A 814 15.11 3.87 11.47
C LEU A 814 15.03 4.05 12.99
N GLY A 815 13.86 3.96 13.57
CA GLY A 815 13.66 4.10 15.03
C GLY A 815 14.39 3.02 15.84
N LEU A 816 14.31 1.75 15.41
CA LEU A 816 14.93 0.61 16.09
C LEU A 816 16.46 0.72 16.15
N LEU A 817 17.10 1.08 15.04
CA LEU A 817 18.55 1.03 14.91
C LEU A 817 19.26 2.34 15.27
N SER A 818 18.62 3.51 15.08
CA SER A 818 19.27 4.82 15.27
C SER A 818 19.06 5.45 16.65
N SER A 819 18.02 5.04 17.37
CA SER A 819 17.58 5.69 18.62
C SER A 819 18.66 5.76 19.70
N GLY A 820 19.44 4.70 19.90
CA GLY A 820 20.53 4.64 20.86
C GLY A 820 21.68 5.60 20.54
N LEU A 821 21.99 5.82 19.25
CA LEU A 821 23.06 6.73 18.83
C LEU A 821 22.76 8.17 19.24
N GLY A 822 21.53 8.65 19.04
CA GLY A 822 21.13 9.98 19.48
C GLY A 822 21.28 10.18 20.99
N GLY A 823 20.93 9.16 21.77
CA GLY A 823 21.13 9.14 23.22
C GLY A 823 22.60 9.33 23.65
N LEU A 824 23.54 8.65 22.97
CA LEU A 824 24.98 8.78 23.26
C LEU A 824 25.49 10.21 23.04
N PHE A 825 25.14 10.87 21.93
CA PHE A 825 25.56 12.23 21.66
C PHE A 825 24.96 13.25 22.63
N LEU A 826 23.65 13.09 22.95
CA LEU A 826 23.00 13.93 23.96
C LEU A 826 23.66 13.79 25.35
N MET A 827 23.87 12.55 25.81
CA MET A 827 24.57 12.30 27.06
C MET A 827 25.97 12.92 27.06
N GLY A 828 26.70 12.78 25.95
CA GLY A 828 28.04 13.31 25.80
C GLY A 828 28.14 14.82 25.95
N ILE A 829 27.23 15.54 25.26
CA ILE A 829 27.28 17.01 25.18
C ILE A 829 26.65 17.68 26.41
N PHE A 830 25.52 17.16 26.90
CA PHE A 830 24.71 17.84 27.92
C PHE A 830 24.82 17.27 29.34
N CYS A 831 25.32 16.03 29.49
CA CYS A 831 25.40 15.34 30.79
C CYS A 831 26.84 15.12 31.25
N PRO A 832 27.50 16.10 31.86
CA PRO A 832 28.94 15.99 32.31
C PRO A 832 29.17 14.83 33.28
N ARG A 833 28.17 14.48 34.10
CA ARG A 833 28.26 13.43 35.13
C ARG A 833 28.33 12.01 34.58
N ILE A 834 27.91 11.78 33.33
CA ILE A 834 27.86 10.43 32.74
C ILE A 834 29.27 10.05 32.26
N GLY A 835 29.85 8.99 32.83
CA GLY A 835 31.08 8.38 32.39
C GLY A 835 30.89 7.37 31.25
N GLY A 836 31.99 6.86 30.68
CA GLY A 836 31.96 5.98 29.52
C GLY A 836 31.19 4.68 29.73
N ARG A 837 31.36 4.03 30.90
CA ARG A 837 30.62 2.80 31.23
C ARG A 837 29.11 3.03 31.41
N ALA A 838 28.76 4.13 32.12
CA ALA A 838 27.36 4.50 32.31
C ALA A 838 26.69 4.86 30.99
N ALA A 839 27.39 5.57 30.08
CA ALA A 839 26.89 5.88 28.74
C ALA A 839 26.62 4.60 27.89
N LEU A 840 27.55 3.64 27.98
CA LEU A 840 27.44 2.37 27.26
C LEU A 840 26.24 1.53 27.74
N ILE A 841 26.04 1.42 29.06
CA ILE A 841 24.89 0.75 29.65
C ILE A 841 23.60 1.45 29.22
N GLY A 842 23.54 2.78 29.33
CA GLY A 842 22.39 3.57 28.87
C GLY A 842 22.06 3.34 27.41
N PHE A 843 23.09 3.30 26.55
CA PHE A 843 22.94 3.03 25.12
C PHE A 843 22.31 1.64 24.86
N VAL A 844 22.85 0.59 25.44
CA VAL A 844 22.36 -0.79 25.28
C VAL A 844 20.93 -0.92 25.81
N CYS A 845 20.66 -0.35 27.00
CA CYS A 845 19.31 -0.36 27.57
C CYS A 845 18.31 0.45 26.74
N GLY A 846 18.73 1.55 26.11
CA GLY A 846 17.88 2.34 25.22
C GLY A 846 17.45 1.55 23.97
N VAL A 847 18.40 0.86 23.32
CA VAL A 847 18.11 -0.03 22.21
C VAL A 847 17.18 -1.17 22.65
N ALA A 848 17.49 -1.82 23.79
CA ALA A 848 16.62 -2.89 24.33
C ALA A 848 15.20 -2.40 24.66
N ALA A 849 15.04 -1.18 25.19
CA ALA A 849 13.76 -0.58 25.49
C ALA A 849 12.89 -0.44 24.23
N VAL A 850 13.46 -0.05 23.10
CA VAL A 850 12.72 0.05 21.84
C VAL A 850 12.27 -1.33 21.36
N PHE A 851 13.16 -2.34 21.40
CA PHE A 851 12.77 -3.71 21.06
C PHE A 851 11.67 -4.25 21.98
N LEU A 852 11.75 -4.02 23.28
CA LEU A 852 10.69 -4.41 24.22
C LEU A 852 9.37 -3.70 23.93
N THR A 853 9.42 -2.39 23.65
CA THR A 853 8.23 -1.62 23.24
C THR A 853 7.59 -2.21 21.99
N ARG A 854 8.38 -2.57 21.00
CA ARG A 854 7.92 -3.19 19.74
C ARG A 854 7.15 -4.50 19.95
N TYR A 855 7.65 -5.36 20.84
CA TYR A 855 7.08 -6.69 21.05
C TYR A 855 6.00 -6.77 22.14
N LEU A 856 6.00 -5.85 23.11
CA LEU A 856 5.11 -5.90 24.27
C LEU A 856 3.97 -4.86 24.21
N THR A 857 4.03 -3.89 23.30
CA THR A 857 3.05 -2.80 23.23
C THR A 857 2.62 -2.51 21.80
N ASP A 858 1.44 -1.90 21.66
CA ASP A 858 0.93 -1.39 20.38
C ASP A 858 1.36 0.08 20.13
N THR A 859 2.47 0.53 20.72
CA THR A 859 2.95 1.90 20.57
C THR A 859 3.37 2.19 19.12
N SER A 860 2.97 3.33 18.59
CA SER A 860 3.33 3.78 17.26
C SER A 860 4.86 3.79 17.06
N PHE A 861 5.34 3.20 15.95
CA PHE A 861 6.76 3.16 15.58
C PHE A 861 7.38 4.56 15.47
N LEU A 862 6.59 5.61 15.22
CA LEU A 862 7.07 6.99 15.18
C LEU A 862 7.71 7.44 16.50
N LEU A 863 7.30 6.87 17.64
CA LEU A 863 7.86 7.17 18.96
C LEU A 863 9.13 6.38 19.30
N TYR A 864 9.55 5.41 18.50
CA TYR A 864 10.72 4.56 18.82
C TYR A 864 12.01 5.36 19.00
N GLY A 865 12.25 6.36 18.13
CA GLY A 865 13.38 7.28 18.28
C GLY A 865 13.37 8.05 19.61
N PHE A 866 12.18 8.54 20.01
CA PHE A 866 11.98 9.24 21.28
C PHE A 866 12.22 8.31 22.47
N ILE A 867 11.57 7.14 22.49
CA ILE A 867 11.66 6.16 23.57
C ILE A 867 13.12 5.71 23.78
N GLY A 868 13.82 5.30 22.70
CA GLY A 868 15.18 4.82 22.79
C GLY A 868 16.18 5.88 23.26
N MET A 869 16.03 7.11 22.73
CA MET A 869 16.89 8.24 23.11
C MET A 869 16.70 8.62 24.59
N PHE A 870 15.47 8.78 25.05
CA PHE A 870 15.21 9.14 26.45
C PHE A 870 15.51 8.02 27.43
N SER A 871 15.21 6.77 27.10
CA SER A 871 15.58 5.60 27.93
C SER A 871 17.10 5.51 28.08
N SER A 872 17.86 5.74 27.01
CA SER A 872 19.33 5.79 27.07
C SER A 872 19.83 6.84 28.08
N ILE A 873 19.25 8.05 28.05
CA ILE A 873 19.65 9.15 28.93
C ILE A 873 19.27 8.86 30.38
N ILE A 874 18.04 8.40 30.64
CA ILE A 874 17.54 8.11 31.99
C ILE A 874 18.41 7.02 32.64
N VAL A 875 18.62 5.89 31.95
CA VAL A 875 19.44 4.79 32.46
C VAL A 875 20.90 5.24 32.64
N GLY A 876 21.46 6.00 31.69
CA GLY A 876 22.79 6.56 31.79
C GLY A 876 22.98 7.47 33.02
N LEU A 877 21.96 8.32 33.32
CA LEU A 877 21.96 9.17 34.53
C LEU A 877 21.89 8.33 35.82
N ILE A 878 20.99 7.33 35.86
CA ILE A 878 20.87 6.43 37.00
C ILE A 878 22.21 5.69 37.24
N CYS A 879 22.78 5.10 36.21
CA CYS A 879 24.08 4.41 36.30
C CYS A 879 25.19 5.34 36.73
N SER A 880 25.19 6.62 36.35
CA SER A 880 26.20 7.59 36.75
C SER A 880 26.20 7.91 38.24
N CYS A 881 25.14 7.62 38.96
CA CYS A 881 25.06 7.73 40.41
C CYS A 881 25.91 6.65 41.12
N PHE A 882 26.06 5.48 40.48
CA PHE A 882 26.76 4.33 41.03
C PHE A 882 28.18 4.17 40.45
N ILE A 883 28.36 4.54 39.17
CA ILE A 883 29.62 4.39 38.44
C ILE A 883 30.23 5.79 38.21
N ARG A 884 31.17 6.17 39.03
CA ARG A 884 31.91 7.44 38.89
C ARG A 884 33.21 7.20 38.12
N GLU A 885 33.41 7.94 37.04
CA GLU A 885 34.66 7.97 36.24
C GLU A 885 35.16 9.40 36.23
N SER A 886 36.45 9.62 36.61
CA SER A 886 37.11 10.91 36.53
C SER A 886 37.84 11.04 35.20
N LYS A 887 37.35 11.89 34.29
CA LYS A 887 38.00 12.27 33.03
C LYS A 887 37.91 13.78 32.86
N SER A 888 39.02 14.40 32.38
CA SER A 888 38.96 15.81 32.03
C SER A 888 37.95 16.07 30.94
N LEU A 889 36.99 16.96 31.18
CA LEU A 889 35.87 17.29 30.30
C LEU A 889 36.09 18.63 29.57
N ALA A 890 37.28 19.26 29.74
CA ALA A 890 37.57 20.57 29.17
C ALA A 890 37.30 20.62 27.66
N GLY A 891 36.33 21.44 27.24
CA GLY A 891 35.90 21.60 25.85
C GLY A 891 35.10 20.44 25.29
N LEU A 892 34.78 19.38 26.08
CA LEU A 892 34.05 18.19 25.62
C LEU A 892 32.55 18.17 26.02
N CYS A 893 32.12 19.13 26.84
CA CYS A 893 30.73 19.31 27.25
C CYS A 893 30.27 20.74 27.06
N TRP A 894 28.94 20.97 26.93
CA TRP A 894 28.37 22.28 26.73
C TRP A 894 28.64 23.26 27.88
N ARG A 895 28.62 22.80 29.16
CA ARG A 895 28.83 23.65 30.34
C ARG A 895 30.31 24.03 30.57
N GLU A 896 31.25 23.31 29.97
CA GLU A 896 32.66 23.54 30.11
C GLU A 896 33.29 24.19 28.87
N ARG A 897 32.64 25.25 28.40
CA ARG A 897 33.01 25.98 27.17
C ARG A 897 34.20 26.91 27.28
N ILE A 898 34.87 26.94 28.38
CA ILE A 898 35.99 27.86 28.62
C ILE A 898 37.34 27.24 28.29
#